data_1ac05aaa0adf33be47c3d25dbd48dfcf
#
_entry.id   1ac05aaa0adf33be47c3d25dbd48dfcf
#
_cell.length_a   1.000
_cell.length_b   1.000
_cell.length_c   1.000
_cell.angle_alpha   90.00
_cell.angle_beta   90.00
_cell.angle_gamma   90.00
#
_symmetry.space_group_name_H-M   'P 1'
#
loop_
_entity.id
_entity.type
_entity.pdbx_description
1 polymer ?
#
loop_
_entity_poly.entity_id
_entity_poly.type
_entity_poly.pdbx_seq_one_letter_code
_entity_poly.pdbx_strand_id
1 'polypeptide(L)'
;RLPEGARAYAGIGCHYMVQWMDRETTGFTHMGGEGANWIGEAPFSTRKHVFQNLGDGTYNHSGVQAIRAALASGTTITYKILYNDAVAMTGGQPNEGGLNAPRIAAELRAMGVQNLAVVYDEKEDVDLKSFPQGVEFSERSELMSVQERLAEVEGVSVILYIQTCAAEKRRRRKRGKFPDPDRRVFINTDVCEGCGDCGVQSNCVSIVPVETELGRKRAIDQSSCNKDFSCLKGFCPSFVTLEGAKVRKDSTADLTLPEMPAPALLAIDGTYNVVITGVGGTGVVTIGAVMAQAAQIDGKGAGMMEMAGLAQKGGAVHIHCRLAENPEDISAIRVATGECDALIGGDLVVSAGAKTLGLTRQGRTGAVVNSHEIITGDFTRNTEFTLPADRLRLALEARLRDGVQMFDASDLAKTVMGDSIYSNMMIFGAAWQRGLIPLSHEAIANAIRLNGAAVDANLRAFEVGRWAALYPEEVENLLTPKVIAKPKTLAERIAYREAHLTAYQGKRLAKRYGRMLDKITDEGVKDAVAQGYHKLLAYKDEYEVARLHLETAEKARAEFDGDFTLKFHLAPPMLSKTGSDGRPKKREFGAGILRSFGLLARLKVLRGTPLDPFGRTAERKMERALIKEYERDMTEVLPMLNARTRDAIIALALLPLSIRGFGPVKEANAAKAATRRSELLAVIQSGGAEMAQAAE
;
A
#
# COMPACT_ATOMS: atom_id res chain seq x y z
N ARG A 1 17.70 -2.59 -0.54
CA ARG A 1 18.42 -2.40 -1.81
C ARG A 1 19.75 -3.11 -1.73
N LEU A 2 20.32 -3.46 -2.89
CA LEU A 2 21.66 -4.02 -3.04
C LEU A 2 22.56 -2.98 -3.71
N PRO A 3 23.90 -3.10 -3.54
CA PRO A 3 24.86 -2.40 -4.39
C PRO A 3 24.63 -2.71 -5.88
N GLU A 4 25.01 -1.79 -6.76
CA GLU A 4 24.90 -1.97 -8.21
C GLU A 4 25.69 -3.21 -8.67
N GLY A 5 25.09 -4.03 -9.53
CA GLY A 5 25.68 -5.28 -10.00
C GLY A 5 25.74 -6.43 -8.99
N ALA A 6 25.37 -6.20 -7.74
CA ALA A 6 25.32 -7.27 -6.73
C ALA A 6 24.10 -8.19 -6.93
N ARG A 7 24.22 -9.44 -6.45
CA ARG A 7 23.11 -10.42 -6.41
C ARG A 7 22.86 -10.88 -4.99
N ALA A 8 21.60 -11.17 -4.66
CA ALA A 8 21.25 -11.82 -3.41
C ALA A 8 20.37 -13.05 -3.64
N TYR A 9 20.42 -13.96 -2.66
CA TYR A 9 19.45 -15.04 -2.50
C TYR A 9 18.44 -14.66 -1.41
N ALA A 10 17.20 -15.07 -1.62
CA ALA A 10 16.17 -14.97 -0.59
C ALA A 10 16.31 -16.13 0.41
N GLY A 11 15.95 -15.88 1.66
CA GLY A 11 15.69 -16.94 2.63
C GLY A 11 14.17 -17.15 2.79
N ILE A 12 13.78 -18.15 3.55
CA ILE A 12 12.37 -18.40 3.87
C ILE A 12 11.92 -17.44 4.97
N GLY A 13 10.86 -16.66 4.68
CA GLY A 13 10.29 -15.63 5.54
C GLY A 13 9.64 -14.51 4.75
N CYS A 14 9.18 -13.46 5.40
CA CYS A 14 8.55 -12.30 4.71
C CYS A 14 9.47 -11.68 3.65
N HIS A 15 10.78 -11.74 3.84
CA HIS A 15 11.78 -11.23 2.89
C HIS A 15 11.88 -12.06 1.60
N TYR A 16 11.27 -13.25 1.54
CA TYR A 16 11.16 -14.03 0.31
C TYR A 16 10.47 -13.26 -0.81
N MET A 17 9.51 -12.40 -0.48
CA MET A 17 8.75 -11.61 -1.45
C MET A 17 9.61 -10.66 -2.28
N VAL A 18 10.84 -10.37 -1.85
CA VAL A 18 11.75 -9.50 -2.61
C VAL A 18 12.09 -10.07 -4.00
N GLN A 19 11.93 -11.38 -4.22
CA GLN A 19 12.12 -12.02 -5.52
C GLN A 19 11.15 -11.53 -6.61
N TRP A 20 9.95 -11.09 -6.21
CA TRP A 20 8.96 -10.51 -7.13
C TRP A 20 9.11 -8.99 -7.27
N MET A 21 10.08 -8.41 -6.58
CA MET A 21 10.45 -7.02 -6.73
C MET A 21 11.71 -6.96 -7.61
N ASP A 22 11.82 -5.96 -8.44
CA ASP A 22 13.04 -5.71 -9.22
C ASP A 22 14.16 -5.21 -8.28
N ARG A 23 14.84 -6.15 -7.61
CA ARG A 23 15.82 -5.91 -6.54
C ARG A 23 17.02 -6.85 -6.59
N GLU A 24 17.34 -7.43 -7.74
CA GLU A 24 18.48 -8.31 -7.94
C GLU A 24 18.55 -9.49 -6.93
N THR A 25 17.41 -9.94 -6.45
CA THR A 25 17.30 -11.08 -5.53
C THR A 25 16.60 -12.23 -6.23
N THR A 26 17.32 -13.32 -6.45
CA THR A 26 16.84 -14.46 -7.24
C THR A 26 17.27 -15.77 -6.59
N GLY A 27 16.37 -16.76 -6.60
CA GLY A 27 16.64 -18.07 -6.01
C GLY A 27 16.47 -18.09 -4.49
N PHE A 28 16.24 -19.28 -3.98
CA PHE A 28 16.08 -19.59 -2.57
C PHE A 28 16.35 -21.08 -2.30
N THR A 29 16.49 -21.43 -1.03
CA THR A 29 16.53 -22.81 -0.55
C THR A 29 15.50 -23.02 0.57
N HIS A 30 15.38 -24.24 1.08
CA HIS A 30 14.63 -24.53 2.31
C HIS A 30 15.33 -23.91 3.54
N MET A 31 14.60 -23.82 4.66
CA MET A 31 15.14 -23.35 5.93
C MET A 31 16.32 -24.22 6.37
N GLY A 32 17.43 -23.59 6.72
CA GLY A 32 18.69 -24.22 7.10
C GLY A 32 19.66 -24.48 5.94
N GLY A 33 19.23 -24.28 4.71
CA GLY A 33 20.07 -24.38 3.51
C GLY A 33 20.46 -23.04 2.88
N GLU A 34 20.17 -21.93 3.56
CA GLU A 34 20.43 -20.59 3.04
C GLU A 34 21.91 -20.37 2.72
N GLY A 35 22.22 -20.11 1.47
CA GLY A 35 23.60 -19.95 0.96
C GLY A 35 24.26 -21.24 0.48
N ALA A 36 23.69 -22.43 0.76
CA ALA A 36 24.25 -23.70 0.29
C ALA A 36 24.24 -23.80 -1.25
N ASN A 37 23.25 -23.22 -1.91
CA ASN A 37 23.21 -23.11 -3.37
C ASN A 37 24.40 -22.33 -3.92
N TRP A 38 24.83 -21.26 -3.26
CA TRP A 38 26.00 -20.49 -3.67
C TRP A 38 27.31 -21.26 -3.43
N ILE A 39 27.42 -22.03 -2.35
CA ILE A 39 28.58 -22.90 -2.12
C ILE A 39 28.78 -23.83 -3.31
N GLY A 40 27.70 -24.42 -3.86
CA GLY A 40 27.76 -25.28 -5.03
C GLY A 40 27.93 -24.53 -6.36
N GLU A 41 27.39 -23.30 -6.49
CA GLU A 41 27.42 -22.50 -7.71
C GLU A 41 28.76 -21.75 -7.89
N ALA A 42 29.34 -21.26 -6.79
CA ALA A 42 30.52 -20.39 -6.80
C ALA A 42 31.70 -20.91 -7.63
N PRO A 43 32.09 -22.21 -7.58
CA PRO A 43 33.20 -22.73 -8.39
C PRO A 43 32.98 -22.64 -9.90
N PHE A 44 31.73 -22.51 -10.35
CA PHE A 44 31.34 -22.47 -11.77
C PHE A 44 30.91 -21.09 -12.22
N SER A 45 30.91 -20.11 -11.30
CA SER A 45 30.44 -18.74 -11.57
C SER A 45 31.62 -17.78 -11.81
N THR A 46 31.41 -16.82 -12.69
CA THR A 46 32.32 -15.66 -12.84
C THR A 46 32.11 -14.61 -11.73
N ARG A 47 30.99 -14.71 -11.01
CA ARG A 47 30.68 -13.84 -9.88
C ARG A 47 31.51 -14.25 -8.67
N LYS A 48 32.12 -13.27 -8.01
CA LYS A 48 32.96 -13.52 -6.84
C LYS A 48 32.20 -13.54 -5.52
N HIS A 49 31.06 -12.84 -5.45
CA HIS A 49 30.36 -12.60 -4.20
C HIS A 49 28.85 -12.58 -4.40
N VAL A 50 28.10 -13.01 -3.39
CA VAL A 50 26.63 -12.87 -3.28
C VAL A 50 26.23 -12.50 -1.86
N PHE A 51 25.04 -11.92 -1.72
CA PHE A 51 24.37 -11.74 -0.42
C PHE A 51 23.37 -12.86 -0.20
N GLN A 52 23.24 -13.34 1.05
CA GLN A 52 22.19 -14.26 1.47
C GLN A 52 21.34 -13.61 2.55
N ASN A 53 20.04 -13.44 2.30
CA ASN A 53 19.10 -12.97 3.31
C ASN A 53 18.66 -14.13 4.21
N LEU A 54 18.60 -13.90 5.53
CA LEU A 54 18.26 -14.89 6.53
C LEU A 54 17.48 -14.23 7.66
N GLY A 55 16.31 -14.74 8.02
CA GLY A 55 15.54 -14.24 9.18
C GLY A 55 16.09 -14.78 10.50
N ASP A 56 15.89 -14.05 11.60
CA ASP A 56 16.30 -14.45 12.95
C ASP A 56 15.61 -15.75 13.41
N GLY A 57 14.33 -15.94 13.10
CA GLY A 57 13.64 -17.20 13.37
C GLY A 57 14.22 -18.38 12.60
N THR A 58 14.61 -18.18 11.34
CA THR A 58 15.28 -19.22 10.54
C THR A 58 16.69 -19.46 11.04
N TYR A 59 17.44 -18.42 11.41
CA TYR A 59 18.76 -18.56 12.04
C TYR A 59 18.68 -19.44 13.29
N ASN A 60 17.73 -19.15 14.18
CA ASN A 60 17.51 -19.90 15.42
C ASN A 60 17.10 -21.37 15.16
N HIS A 61 16.26 -21.60 14.16
CA HIS A 61 15.79 -22.95 13.82
C HIS A 61 16.91 -23.82 13.23
N SER A 62 17.60 -23.36 12.19
CA SER A 62 18.58 -24.19 11.46
C SER A 62 19.56 -23.38 10.58
N GLY A 63 19.31 -22.11 10.31
CA GLY A 63 20.13 -21.30 9.39
C GLY A 63 21.58 -21.13 9.84
N VAL A 64 21.86 -21.25 11.14
CA VAL A 64 23.22 -21.24 11.68
C VAL A 64 24.10 -22.34 11.07
N GLN A 65 23.52 -23.49 10.71
CA GLN A 65 24.26 -24.61 10.09
C GLN A 65 24.74 -24.25 8.69
N ALA A 66 23.96 -23.51 7.92
CA ALA A 66 24.35 -23.03 6.58
C ALA A 66 25.55 -22.06 6.65
N ILE A 67 25.58 -21.18 7.66
CA ILE A 67 26.73 -20.29 7.90
C ILE A 67 28.00 -21.12 8.23
N ARG A 68 27.86 -22.16 9.05
CA ARG A 68 28.98 -23.09 9.36
C ARG A 68 29.48 -23.81 8.12
N ALA A 69 28.58 -24.27 7.25
CA ALA A 69 28.95 -24.87 5.97
C ALA A 69 29.68 -23.91 5.05
N ALA A 70 29.24 -22.64 4.97
CA ALA A 70 29.90 -21.60 4.19
C ALA A 70 31.30 -21.29 4.74
N LEU A 71 31.48 -21.22 6.06
CA LEU A 71 32.80 -21.05 6.70
C LEU A 71 33.73 -22.23 6.35
N ALA A 72 33.24 -23.43 6.45
CA ALA A 72 34.01 -24.65 6.15
C ALA A 72 34.42 -24.75 4.67
N SER A 73 33.59 -24.24 3.75
CA SER A 73 33.86 -24.24 2.32
C SER A 73 34.83 -23.12 1.86
N GLY A 74 35.04 -22.07 2.68
CA GLY A 74 35.79 -20.88 2.32
C GLY A 74 35.12 -20.01 1.26
N THR A 75 33.84 -20.23 0.97
CA THR A 75 33.10 -19.48 -0.07
C THR A 75 32.89 -18.02 0.31
N THR A 76 33.09 -17.11 -0.65
CA THR A 76 32.90 -15.67 -0.43
C THR A 76 31.41 -15.32 -0.50
N ILE A 77 30.81 -14.98 0.66
CA ILE A 77 29.40 -14.70 0.84
C ILE A 77 29.16 -13.78 2.03
N THR A 78 28.22 -12.82 1.88
CA THR A 78 27.74 -12.01 3.01
C THR A 78 26.34 -12.45 3.42
N TYR A 79 26.19 -12.97 4.62
CA TYR A 79 24.89 -13.23 5.23
C TYR A 79 24.30 -11.95 5.80
N LYS A 80 23.03 -11.67 5.49
CA LYS A 80 22.25 -10.62 6.14
C LYS A 80 21.21 -11.23 7.06
N ILE A 81 21.50 -11.27 8.35
CA ILE A 81 20.57 -11.77 9.37
C ILE A 81 19.63 -10.63 9.73
N LEU A 82 18.38 -10.80 9.36
CA LEU A 82 17.31 -9.80 9.56
C LEU A 82 16.67 -10.04 10.92
N TYR A 83 17.26 -9.44 11.95
CA TYR A 83 16.80 -9.57 13.32
C TYR A 83 15.64 -8.61 13.60
N ASN A 84 14.49 -9.16 13.95
CA ASN A 84 13.29 -8.40 14.30
C ASN A 84 12.66 -8.81 15.64
N ASP A 85 13.31 -9.67 16.39
CA ASP A 85 12.91 -10.18 17.70
C ASP A 85 11.52 -10.87 17.67
N ALA A 86 11.20 -11.51 16.56
CA ALA A 86 9.95 -12.25 16.44
C ALA A 86 9.93 -13.20 15.26
N VAL A 87 9.23 -14.32 15.39
CA VAL A 87 8.77 -15.14 14.27
C VAL A 87 7.62 -14.40 13.61
N ALA A 88 7.97 -13.35 12.84
CA ALA A 88 7.02 -12.35 12.36
C ALA A 88 5.97 -12.94 11.42
N MET A 89 6.29 -14.01 10.71
CA MET A 89 5.46 -14.61 9.68
C MET A 89 4.21 -15.29 10.27
N THR A 90 4.36 -15.98 11.40
CA THR A 90 3.31 -16.79 12.00
C THR A 90 2.53 -16.11 13.13
N GLY A 91 2.75 -14.82 13.38
CA GLY A 91 1.98 -14.08 14.38
C GLY A 91 2.82 -13.25 15.35
N GLY A 92 4.14 -13.25 15.21
CA GLY A 92 5.04 -12.48 16.05
C GLY A 92 5.32 -13.15 17.39
N GLN A 93 5.42 -14.47 17.40
CA GLN A 93 5.90 -15.23 18.54
C GLN A 93 7.36 -14.82 18.84
N PRO A 94 7.78 -14.80 20.11
CA PRO A 94 9.17 -14.59 20.46
C PRO A 94 10.05 -15.73 19.91
N ASN A 95 11.32 -15.45 19.65
CA ASN A 95 12.29 -16.48 19.33
C ASN A 95 12.50 -17.40 20.54
N GLU A 96 12.47 -18.70 20.32
CA GLU A 96 12.67 -19.69 21.37
C GLU A 96 14.09 -19.64 21.94
N GLY A 97 14.28 -20.10 23.17
CA GLY A 97 15.57 -20.17 23.83
C GLY A 97 16.18 -18.82 24.22
N GLY A 98 15.43 -17.71 24.14
CA GLY A 98 15.88 -16.38 24.52
C GLY A 98 17.02 -15.84 23.65
N LEU A 99 17.08 -16.24 22.37
CA LEU A 99 18.07 -15.77 21.42
C LEU A 99 17.84 -14.30 21.11
N ASN A 100 18.82 -13.49 21.40
CA ASN A 100 18.82 -12.06 21.12
C ASN A 100 20.02 -11.66 20.24
N ALA A 101 20.01 -10.43 19.73
CA ALA A 101 21.04 -9.97 18.79
C ALA A 101 22.48 -10.06 19.36
N PRO A 102 22.78 -9.71 20.62
CA PRO A 102 24.11 -9.91 21.21
C PRO A 102 24.53 -11.38 21.27
N ARG A 103 23.62 -12.31 21.57
CA ARG A 103 23.91 -13.76 21.57
C ARG A 103 24.19 -14.27 20.16
N ILE A 104 23.42 -13.86 19.17
CA ILE A 104 23.68 -14.18 17.75
C ILE A 104 25.10 -13.71 17.37
N ALA A 105 25.47 -12.48 17.72
CA ALA A 105 26.79 -11.95 17.45
C ALA A 105 27.90 -12.75 18.14
N ALA A 106 27.71 -13.19 19.39
CA ALA A 106 28.65 -14.03 20.14
C ALA A 106 28.78 -15.41 19.50
N GLU A 107 27.70 -16.06 19.12
CA GLU A 107 27.70 -17.35 18.40
C GLU A 107 28.46 -17.27 17.07
N LEU A 108 28.20 -16.22 16.27
CA LEU A 108 28.90 -15.99 15.00
C LEU A 108 30.40 -15.82 15.20
N ARG A 109 30.81 -15.06 16.21
CA ARG A 109 32.23 -14.91 16.59
C ARG A 109 32.86 -16.24 17.02
N ALA A 110 32.18 -17.01 17.87
CA ALA A 110 32.64 -18.32 18.31
C ALA A 110 32.78 -19.34 17.17
N MET A 111 31.95 -19.22 16.11
CA MET A 111 32.04 -20.02 14.90
C MET A 111 33.20 -19.62 13.98
N GLY A 112 33.82 -18.47 14.18
CA GLY A 112 34.96 -18.01 13.37
C GLY A 112 34.64 -16.88 12.37
N VAL A 113 33.45 -16.29 12.42
CA VAL A 113 33.12 -15.13 11.58
C VAL A 113 33.99 -13.93 12.02
N GLN A 114 34.92 -13.51 11.16
CA GLN A 114 35.83 -12.39 11.46
C GLN A 114 35.18 -11.03 11.12
N ASN A 115 34.43 -10.94 10.04
CA ASN A 115 33.82 -9.70 9.55
C ASN A 115 32.34 -9.69 9.91
N LEU A 116 32.02 -9.08 11.06
CA LEU A 116 30.67 -8.96 11.59
C LEU A 116 30.31 -7.49 11.82
N ALA A 117 29.33 -7.00 11.09
CA ALA A 117 28.76 -5.66 11.23
C ALA A 117 27.34 -5.75 11.79
N VAL A 118 27.06 -4.95 12.82
CA VAL A 118 25.71 -4.71 13.35
C VAL A 118 25.19 -3.42 12.74
N VAL A 119 24.09 -3.50 11.99
CA VAL A 119 23.41 -2.34 11.42
C VAL A 119 22.04 -2.22 12.07
N TYR A 120 21.76 -1.11 12.71
CA TYR A 120 20.55 -0.92 13.51
C TYR A 120 19.76 0.33 13.11
N ASP A 121 18.43 0.27 13.30
CA ASP A 121 17.59 1.47 13.19
C ASP A 121 17.71 2.29 14.48
N GLU A 122 17.97 3.59 14.37
CA GLU A 122 18.09 4.54 15.51
C GLU A 122 16.88 4.54 16.48
N LYS A 123 15.74 4.00 16.02
CA LYS A 123 14.49 3.90 16.80
C LYS A 123 14.41 2.62 17.64
N GLU A 124 15.36 1.70 17.47
CA GLU A 124 15.46 0.49 18.28
C GLU A 124 16.29 0.78 19.54
N ASP A 125 15.88 0.21 20.66
CA ASP A 125 16.65 0.25 21.90
C ASP A 125 17.73 -0.84 21.86
N VAL A 126 18.93 -0.48 21.40
CA VAL A 126 20.06 -1.40 21.22
C VAL A 126 21.19 -1.02 22.17
N ASP A 127 21.43 -1.84 23.19
CA ASP A 127 22.61 -1.69 24.04
C ASP A 127 23.87 -2.18 23.32
N LEU A 128 24.62 -1.26 22.72
CA LEU A 128 25.84 -1.57 21.98
C LEU A 128 26.94 -2.20 22.85
N LYS A 129 26.90 -2.00 24.16
CA LYS A 129 27.91 -2.55 25.09
C LYS A 129 27.71 -4.06 25.38
N SER A 130 26.54 -4.58 25.09
CA SER A 130 26.20 -5.99 25.27
C SER A 130 26.78 -6.92 24.19
N PHE A 131 27.34 -6.36 23.12
CA PHE A 131 27.89 -7.13 22.01
C PHE A 131 29.36 -7.52 22.26
N PRO A 132 29.84 -8.63 21.65
CA PRO A 132 31.22 -9.06 21.77
C PRO A 132 32.20 -8.05 21.16
N GLN A 133 33.44 -8.08 21.59
CA GLN A 133 34.50 -7.21 21.05
C GLN A 133 34.74 -7.46 19.56
N GLY A 134 35.14 -6.40 18.84
CA GLY A 134 35.47 -6.46 17.42
C GLY A 134 34.26 -6.45 16.48
N VAL A 135 33.04 -6.24 16.99
CA VAL A 135 31.85 -5.99 16.18
C VAL A 135 31.83 -4.53 15.74
N GLU A 136 31.59 -4.30 14.47
CA GLU A 136 31.41 -2.97 13.90
C GLU A 136 29.96 -2.54 14.00
N PHE A 137 29.70 -1.26 14.30
CA PHE A 137 28.36 -0.71 14.43
C PHE A 137 28.13 0.39 13.40
N SER A 138 26.97 0.35 12.74
CA SER A 138 26.53 1.37 11.80
C SER A 138 25.03 1.63 11.92
N GLU A 139 24.60 2.86 11.66
CA GLU A 139 23.18 3.15 11.55
C GLU A 139 22.59 2.63 10.25
N ARG A 140 21.27 2.42 10.24
CA ARG A 140 20.50 1.97 9.07
C ARG A 140 20.75 2.78 7.81
N SER A 141 21.02 4.07 7.95
CA SER A 141 21.32 4.97 6.82
C SER A 141 22.60 4.58 6.06
N GLU A 142 23.53 3.90 6.74
CA GLU A 142 24.84 3.47 6.22
C GLU A 142 24.83 2.04 5.66
N LEU A 143 23.67 1.35 5.66
CA LEU A 143 23.57 -0.03 5.20
C LEU A 143 24.17 -0.25 3.80
N MET A 144 24.06 0.73 2.92
CA MET A 144 24.59 0.58 1.54
C MET A 144 26.13 0.51 1.57
N SER A 145 26.79 1.44 2.23
CA SER A 145 28.26 1.47 2.35
C SER A 145 28.81 0.25 3.09
N VAL A 146 28.08 -0.25 4.11
CA VAL A 146 28.44 -1.51 4.78
C VAL A 146 28.35 -2.69 3.81
N GLN A 147 27.32 -2.77 2.98
CA GLN A 147 27.19 -3.83 1.97
C GLN A 147 28.30 -3.76 0.92
N GLU A 148 28.59 -2.57 0.39
CA GLU A 148 29.64 -2.36 -0.59
C GLU A 148 31.00 -2.83 -0.06
N ARG A 149 31.35 -2.44 1.16
CA ARG A 149 32.60 -2.82 1.80
C ARG A 149 32.69 -4.31 2.10
N LEU A 150 31.63 -4.93 2.60
CA LEU A 150 31.63 -6.38 2.92
C LEU A 150 31.58 -7.26 1.66
N ALA A 151 31.12 -6.73 0.53
CA ALA A 151 31.16 -7.45 -0.74
C ALA A 151 32.58 -7.65 -1.28
N GLU A 152 33.56 -6.83 -0.85
CA GLU A 152 34.97 -6.91 -1.22
C GLU A 152 35.77 -7.85 -0.29
N VAL A 153 35.13 -8.36 0.79
CA VAL A 153 35.78 -9.23 1.78
C VAL A 153 35.76 -10.68 1.30
N GLU A 154 36.90 -11.33 1.23
CA GLU A 154 36.99 -12.77 0.94
C GLU A 154 36.49 -13.61 2.12
N GLY A 155 35.81 -14.71 1.79
CA GLY A 155 35.23 -15.61 2.76
C GLY A 155 33.86 -15.15 3.28
N VAL A 156 33.51 -15.60 4.49
CA VAL A 156 32.20 -15.33 5.08
C VAL A 156 32.21 -14.02 5.86
N SER A 157 31.32 -13.11 5.51
CA SER A 157 30.99 -11.94 6.32
C SER A 157 29.53 -11.92 6.71
N VAL A 158 29.18 -11.17 7.78
CA VAL A 158 27.79 -11.12 8.28
C VAL A 158 27.39 -9.69 8.60
N ILE A 159 26.20 -9.33 8.16
CA ILE A 159 25.46 -8.13 8.61
C ILE A 159 24.33 -8.61 9.52
N LEU A 160 24.40 -8.29 10.79
CA LEU A 160 23.29 -8.46 11.72
C LEU A 160 22.44 -7.18 11.69
N TYR A 161 21.34 -7.22 10.97
CA TYR A 161 20.47 -6.05 10.77
C TYR A 161 19.34 -6.04 11.79
N ILE A 162 19.34 -5.06 12.69
CA ILE A 162 18.39 -4.96 13.82
C ILE A 162 17.32 -3.93 13.50
N GLN A 163 16.11 -4.42 13.25
CA GLN A 163 14.93 -3.58 13.08
C GLN A 163 13.66 -4.40 13.30
N THR A 164 12.85 -4.00 14.27
CA THR A 164 11.54 -4.61 14.48
C THR A 164 10.66 -4.48 13.23
N CYS A 165 10.03 -5.57 12.82
CA CYS A 165 9.09 -5.58 11.70
C CYS A 165 7.98 -4.53 11.88
N ALA A 166 7.68 -3.75 10.83
CA ALA A 166 6.68 -2.67 10.89
C ALA A 166 5.30 -3.15 11.37
N ALA A 167 4.86 -4.33 10.90
CA ALA A 167 3.59 -4.91 11.34
C ALA A 167 3.63 -5.36 12.80
N GLU A 168 4.80 -5.82 13.29
CA GLU A 168 4.99 -6.19 14.69
C GLU A 168 5.03 -4.94 15.59
N LYS A 169 5.71 -3.86 15.18
CA LYS A 169 5.64 -2.56 15.86
C LYS A 169 4.20 -2.12 16.08
N ARG A 170 3.35 -2.22 15.05
CA ARG A 170 1.93 -1.86 15.14
C ARG A 170 1.18 -2.73 16.15
N ARG A 171 1.40 -4.07 16.14
CA ARG A 171 0.80 -4.97 17.13
C ARG A 171 1.24 -4.66 18.56
N ARG A 172 2.54 -4.46 18.76
CA ARG A 172 3.13 -4.13 20.07
C ARG A 172 2.61 -2.78 20.58
N ARG A 173 2.46 -1.76 19.71
CA ARG A 173 1.84 -0.46 20.04
C ARG A 173 0.38 -0.61 20.47
N LYS A 174 -0.43 -1.34 19.70
CA LYS A 174 -1.84 -1.62 20.08
C LYS A 174 -1.97 -2.31 21.44
N ARG A 175 -0.93 -3.05 21.88
CA ARG A 175 -0.86 -3.76 23.16
C ARG A 175 -0.11 -2.98 24.24
N GLY A 176 0.28 -1.74 23.99
CA GLY A 176 1.07 -0.92 24.92
C GLY A 176 2.51 -1.40 25.18
N LYS A 177 3.02 -2.33 24.34
CA LYS A 177 4.35 -2.95 24.48
C LYS A 177 5.44 -2.34 23.59
N PHE A 178 5.14 -1.23 22.93
CA PHE A 178 6.09 -0.47 22.10
C PHE A 178 5.70 1.00 22.12
N PRO A 179 6.66 1.94 22.11
CA PRO A 179 6.38 3.37 22.09
C PRO A 179 5.47 3.74 20.90
N ASP A 180 4.35 4.40 21.19
CA ASP A 180 3.44 4.90 20.16
C ASP A 180 3.62 6.41 20.00
N PRO A 181 4.30 6.88 18.93
CA PRO A 181 4.52 8.31 18.74
C PRO A 181 3.19 9.05 18.66
N ASP A 182 3.05 10.12 19.44
CA ASP A 182 1.93 11.05 19.35
C ASP A 182 2.09 11.96 18.13
N ARG A 183 2.17 11.33 16.98
CA ARG A 183 2.38 11.96 15.68
C ARG A 183 1.69 11.18 14.59
N ARG A 184 0.99 11.87 13.70
CA ARG A 184 0.34 11.28 12.53
C ARG A 184 0.76 11.99 11.27
N VAL A 185 0.74 11.27 10.15
CA VAL A 185 1.03 11.84 8.82
C VAL A 185 -0.27 12.13 8.11
N PHE A 186 -0.36 13.32 7.55
CA PHE A 186 -1.44 13.78 6.70
C PHE A 186 -0.87 14.24 5.36
N ILE A 187 -1.55 13.93 4.26
CA ILE A 187 -1.20 14.43 2.93
C ILE A 187 -2.29 15.42 2.49
N ASN A 188 -1.92 16.67 2.30
CA ASN A 188 -2.83 17.61 1.65
C ASN A 188 -2.98 17.23 0.18
N THR A 189 -4.14 16.69 -0.20
CA THR A 189 -4.45 16.17 -1.53
C THR A 189 -4.38 17.24 -2.62
N ASP A 190 -4.67 18.50 -2.30
CA ASP A 190 -4.59 19.59 -3.27
C ASP A 190 -3.13 19.91 -3.62
N VAL A 191 -2.23 19.82 -2.64
CA VAL A 191 -0.78 19.99 -2.87
C VAL A 191 -0.18 18.76 -3.53
N CYS A 192 -0.71 17.58 -3.27
CA CYS A 192 -0.21 16.33 -3.81
C CYS A 192 -0.28 16.30 -5.34
N GLU A 193 0.82 15.90 -6.00
CA GLU A 193 0.92 15.72 -7.45
C GLU A 193 0.61 14.30 -7.92
N GLY A 194 0.43 13.35 -7.00
CA GLY A 194 0.17 11.94 -7.33
C GLY A 194 1.39 11.20 -7.93
N CYS A 195 2.59 11.73 -7.78
CA CYS A 195 3.81 11.21 -8.43
C CYS A 195 4.29 9.85 -7.89
N GLY A 196 3.83 9.42 -6.71
CA GLY A 196 4.19 8.13 -6.12
C GLY A 196 5.57 8.05 -5.45
N ASP A 197 6.39 9.11 -5.47
CA ASP A 197 7.74 9.09 -4.86
C ASP A 197 7.71 8.69 -3.37
N CYS A 198 6.68 9.07 -2.64
CA CYS A 198 6.47 8.65 -1.25
C CYS A 198 6.34 7.11 -1.11
N GLY A 199 5.67 6.46 -2.05
CA GLY A 199 5.58 5.00 -2.11
C GLY A 199 6.93 4.35 -2.42
N VAL A 200 7.67 4.89 -3.39
CA VAL A 200 9.01 4.43 -3.75
C VAL A 200 9.99 4.54 -2.59
N GLN A 201 9.91 5.62 -1.79
CA GLN A 201 10.79 5.84 -0.64
C GLN A 201 10.44 4.95 0.56
N SER A 202 9.18 4.63 0.76
CA SER A 202 8.71 3.91 1.97
C SER A 202 8.31 2.46 1.75
N ASN A 203 7.95 2.07 0.53
CA ASN A 203 7.27 0.80 0.20
C ASN A 203 6.04 0.56 1.13
N CYS A 204 5.31 1.62 1.47
CA CYS A 204 4.24 1.58 2.45
C CYS A 204 2.88 1.39 1.78
N VAL A 205 2.17 0.34 2.16
CA VAL A 205 0.82 0.03 1.67
C VAL A 205 -0.27 0.90 2.29
N SER A 206 0.05 1.69 3.31
CA SER A 206 -0.89 2.66 3.91
C SER A 206 -1.01 3.96 3.10
N ILE A 207 -0.19 4.13 2.06
CA ILE A 207 -0.35 5.21 1.09
C ILE A 207 -1.35 4.75 0.04
N VAL A 208 -2.55 5.31 0.10
CA VAL A 208 -3.67 4.93 -0.76
C VAL A 208 -3.92 5.98 -1.84
N PRO A 209 -4.45 5.59 -3.02
CA PRO A 209 -4.90 6.55 -4.02
C PRO A 209 -6.20 7.22 -3.57
N VAL A 210 -6.36 8.46 -4.01
CA VAL A 210 -7.61 9.23 -3.88
C VAL A 210 -7.90 9.86 -5.24
N GLU A 211 -9.03 9.52 -5.81
CA GLU A 211 -9.48 10.12 -7.06
C GLU A 211 -10.03 11.52 -6.81
N THR A 212 -9.58 12.47 -7.58
CA THR A 212 -10.05 13.86 -7.53
C THR A 212 -10.35 14.38 -8.93
N GLU A 213 -11.08 15.48 -9.06
CA GLU A 213 -11.33 16.12 -10.37
C GLU A 213 -10.02 16.55 -11.07
N LEU A 214 -8.96 16.78 -10.31
CA LEU A 214 -7.63 17.14 -10.81
C LEU A 214 -6.68 15.92 -10.87
N GLY A 215 -7.22 14.72 -11.04
CA GLY A 215 -6.51 13.47 -11.16
C GLY A 215 -6.23 12.78 -9.82
N ARG A 216 -5.58 11.62 -9.91
CA ARG A 216 -5.29 10.74 -8.78
C ARG A 216 -4.25 11.35 -7.84
N LYS A 217 -4.58 11.41 -6.56
CA LYS A 217 -3.74 11.89 -5.45
C LYS A 217 -3.38 10.76 -4.49
N ARG A 218 -2.76 11.10 -3.37
CA ARG A 218 -2.40 10.15 -2.30
C ARG A 218 -2.95 10.63 -0.97
N ALA A 219 -3.39 9.68 -0.14
CA ALA A 219 -3.73 9.89 1.26
C ALA A 219 -3.07 8.80 2.13
N ILE A 220 -3.16 8.95 3.44
CA ILE A 220 -2.68 7.94 4.38
C ILE A 220 -3.88 7.24 5.01
N ASP A 221 -4.01 5.95 4.78
CA ASP A 221 -4.93 5.13 5.56
C ASP A 221 -4.40 5.01 7.00
N GLN A 222 -5.04 5.75 7.90
CA GLN A 222 -4.64 5.82 9.30
C GLN A 222 -4.84 4.49 10.04
N SER A 223 -5.74 3.63 9.57
CA SER A 223 -6.03 2.34 10.18
C SER A 223 -4.90 1.33 9.95
N SER A 224 -4.21 1.42 8.82
CA SER A 224 -3.07 0.57 8.44
C SER A 224 -1.70 1.21 8.65
N CYS A 225 -1.63 2.50 8.99
CA CYS A 225 -0.38 3.24 9.16
C CYS A 225 0.48 2.70 10.32
N ASN A 226 1.74 2.37 10.02
CA ASN A 226 2.71 1.84 11.00
C ASN A 226 3.47 2.94 11.76
N LYS A 227 3.20 4.23 11.50
CA LYS A 227 3.93 5.36 12.10
C LYS A 227 5.46 5.22 11.97
N ASP A 228 5.92 4.68 10.84
CA ASP A 228 7.36 4.57 10.52
C ASP A 228 7.93 5.89 9.99
N PHE A 229 7.10 6.73 9.41
CA PHE A 229 7.44 8.05 8.85
C PHE A 229 8.38 8.03 7.63
N SER A 230 8.73 6.86 7.10
CA SER A 230 9.58 6.76 5.90
C SER A 230 8.97 7.44 4.66
N CYS A 231 7.64 7.55 4.60
CA CYS A 231 6.93 8.27 3.52
C CYS A 231 7.30 9.77 3.46
N LEU A 232 7.72 10.36 4.58
CA LEU A 232 8.18 11.75 4.64
C LEU A 232 9.47 11.98 3.84
N LYS A 233 10.22 10.92 3.48
CA LYS A 233 11.39 11.00 2.59
C LYS A 233 11.02 11.28 1.13
N GLY A 234 9.74 11.08 0.75
CA GLY A 234 9.25 11.51 -0.56
C GLY A 234 9.47 13.01 -0.77
N PHE A 235 10.00 13.39 -1.94
CA PHE A 235 10.30 14.80 -2.25
C PHE A 235 9.03 15.54 -2.68
N CYS A 236 8.26 15.99 -1.69
CA CYS A 236 6.94 16.60 -1.93
C CYS A 236 6.58 17.52 -0.74
N PRO A 237 6.04 18.72 -0.99
CA PRO A 237 5.60 19.62 0.07
C PRO A 237 4.22 19.27 0.65
N SER A 238 3.49 18.27 0.11
CA SER A 238 2.13 17.94 0.54
C SER A 238 2.05 17.27 1.92
N PHE A 239 3.18 16.83 2.47
CA PHE A 239 3.22 16.18 3.76
C PHE A 239 3.13 17.14 4.92
N VAL A 240 2.22 16.83 5.83
CA VAL A 240 2.06 17.52 7.11
C VAL A 240 2.03 16.47 8.21
N THR A 241 2.67 16.72 9.33
CA THR A 241 2.51 15.90 10.52
C THR A 241 1.71 16.63 11.58
N LEU A 242 0.88 15.86 12.27
CA LEU A 242 -0.05 16.30 13.29
C LEU A 242 0.41 15.70 14.61
N GLU A 243 0.71 16.53 15.60
CA GLU A 243 1.05 16.11 16.97
C GLU A 243 -0.16 16.38 17.89
N GLY A 244 -0.56 15.40 18.69
CA GLY A 244 -1.77 15.44 19.52
C GLY A 244 -3.05 15.00 18.80
N ALA A 245 -2.98 14.64 17.49
CA ALA A 245 -4.15 14.29 16.70
C ALA A 245 -4.66 12.88 17.00
N LYS A 246 -5.95 12.76 17.21
CA LYS A 246 -6.67 11.49 17.26
C LYS A 246 -7.46 11.33 15.97
N VAL A 247 -7.45 10.12 15.40
CA VAL A 247 -8.30 9.85 14.23
C VAL A 247 -9.74 10.07 14.65
N ARG A 248 -10.46 10.89 13.88
CA ARG A 248 -11.89 11.11 14.12
C ARG A 248 -12.59 9.78 14.02
N LYS A 249 -13.32 9.44 15.04
CA LYS A 249 -14.34 8.42 14.97
C LYS A 249 -15.60 9.17 14.57
N ASP A 250 -16.03 8.99 13.34
CA ASP A 250 -17.32 9.58 12.96
C ASP A 250 -18.36 9.17 13.97
N SER A 251 -19.13 10.15 14.42
CA SER A 251 -20.14 9.97 15.48
C SER A 251 -21.35 9.12 15.05
N THR A 252 -21.24 8.40 13.95
CA THR A 252 -22.13 7.30 13.59
C THR A 252 -22.04 6.11 14.57
N ALA A 253 -21.25 6.27 15.66
CA ALA A 253 -21.26 5.33 16.80
C ALA A 253 -22.66 5.08 17.39
N ASP A 254 -23.63 5.90 17.07
CA ASP A 254 -25.03 5.76 17.45
C ASP A 254 -25.89 5.01 16.41
N LEU A 255 -25.29 4.20 15.53
CA LEU A 255 -26.08 3.28 14.70
C LEU A 255 -26.88 2.35 15.62
N THR A 256 -28.14 2.68 15.79
CA THR A 256 -29.07 1.83 16.52
C THR A 256 -29.51 0.71 15.60
N LEU A 257 -29.09 -0.50 15.91
CA LEU A 257 -29.48 -1.67 15.12
C LEU A 257 -30.93 -2.02 15.43
N PRO A 258 -31.76 -2.28 14.42
CA PRO A 258 -33.11 -2.79 14.63
C PRO A 258 -33.07 -4.23 15.17
N GLU A 259 -34.19 -4.71 15.69
CA GLU A 259 -34.32 -6.14 15.98
C GLU A 259 -34.27 -6.94 14.68
N MET A 260 -33.38 -7.92 14.63
CA MET A 260 -33.10 -8.70 13.42
C MET A 260 -33.52 -10.15 13.61
N PRO A 261 -34.33 -10.72 12.71
CA PRO A 261 -34.71 -12.12 12.78
C PRO A 261 -33.51 -13.03 12.67
N ALA A 262 -33.49 -14.14 13.38
CA ALA A 262 -32.51 -15.18 13.20
C ALA A 262 -32.75 -15.91 11.86
N PRO A 263 -31.72 -16.27 11.12
CA PRO A 263 -31.88 -17.08 9.91
C PRO A 263 -32.29 -18.52 10.26
N ALA A 264 -32.90 -19.20 9.33
CA ALA A 264 -33.05 -20.64 9.43
C ALA A 264 -31.68 -21.31 9.33
N LEU A 265 -31.30 -22.11 10.32
CA LEU A 265 -30.05 -22.85 10.31
C LEU A 265 -30.17 -24.07 9.39
N LEU A 266 -29.14 -24.28 8.58
CA LEU A 266 -29.05 -25.47 7.73
C LEU A 266 -28.77 -26.71 8.60
N ALA A 267 -29.43 -27.81 8.29
CA ALA A 267 -29.02 -29.13 8.83
C ALA A 267 -27.73 -29.60 8.11
N ILE A 268 -26.84 -30.19 8.86
CA ILE A 268 -25.61 -30.73 8.28
C ILE A 268 -25.88 -32.21 7.93
N ASP A 269 -25.71 -32.53 6.65
CA ASP A 269 -25.75 -33.91 6.15
C ASP A 269 -24.32 -34.28 5.73
N GLY A 270 -23.70 -35.18 6.50
CA GLY A 270 -22.28 -35.51 6.37
C GLY A 270 -21.37 -34.36 6.79
N THR A 271 -20.68 -33.72 5.84
CA THR A 271 -19.78 -32.57 6.11
C THR A 271 -20.25 -31.30 5.41
N TYR A 272 -20.24 -30.20 6.12
CA TYR A 272 -20.48 -28.86 5.60
C TYR A 272 -19.15 -28.11 5.47
N ASN A 273 -18.83 -27.64 4.26
CA ASN A 273 -17.51 -27.16 3.89
C ASN A 273 -17.47 -25.64 3.75
N VAL A 274 -16.80 -24.98 4.65
CA VAL A 274 -16.63 -23.53 4.64
C VAL A 274 -15.19 -23.18 4.19
N VAL A 275 -15.09 -22.28 3.25
CA VAL A 275 -13.79 -21.71 2.82
C VAL A 275 -13.77 -20.24 3.21
N ILE A 276 -12.77 -19.85 4.00
CA ILE A 276 -12.57 -18.45 4.39
C ILE A 276 -11.31 -17.98 3.67
N THR A 277 -11.43 -16.83 3.00
CA THR A 277 -10.31 -16.28 2.22
C THR A 277 -10.03 -14.85 2.62
N GLY A 278 -8.80 -14.41 2.42
CA GLY A 278 -8.46 -13.01 2.60
C GLY A 278 -6.96 -12.73 2.54
N VAL A 279 -6.62 -11.46 2.58
CA VAL A 279 -5.24 -11.02 2.69
C VAL A 279 -4.74 -11.21 4.13
N GLY A 280 -3.55 -11.76 4.27
CA GLY A 280 -2.93 -12.00 5.58
C GLY A 280 -2.81 -10.72 6.41
N GLY A 281 -3.27 -10.79 7.66
CA GLY A 281 -3.30 -9.66 8.59
C GLY A 281 -4.64 -8.94 8.70
N THR A 282 -5.66 -9.33 7.94
CA THR A 282 -7.05 -8.78 8.01
C THR A 282 -7.94 -9.51 9.02
N GLY A 283 -7.40 -10.47 9.78
CA GLY A 283 -8.13 -11.17 10.84
C GLY A 283 -8.99 -12.34 10.37
N VAL A 284 -8.83 -12.82 9.13
CA VAL A 284 -9.59 -13.96 8.59
C VAL A 284 -9.36 -15.25 9.38
N VAL A 285 -8.16 -15.43 9.94
CA VAL A 285 -7.84 -16.58 10.83
C VAL A 285 -8.73 -16.58 12.08
N THR A 286 -9.08 -15.41 12.60
CA THR A 286 -9.95 -15.29 13.76
C THR A 286 -11.36 -15.82 13.46
N ILE A 287 -11.88 -15.64 12.24
CA ILE A 287 -13.18 -16.19 11.83
C ILE A 287 -13.16 -17.72 11.94
N GLY A 288 -12.11 -18.36 11.39
CA GLY A 288 -11.97 -19.82 11.45
C GLY A 288 -11.89 -20.34 12.88
N ALA A 289 -11.07 -19.70 13.73
CA ALA A 289 -10.95 -20.07 15.13
C ALA A 289 -12.26 -19.93 15.91
N VAL A 290 -12.98 -18.80 15.75
CA VAL A 290 -14.28 -18.58 16.38
C VAL A 290 -15.31 -19.61 15.88
N MET A 291 -15.30 -19.93 14.59
CA MET A 291 -16.23 -20.90 14.01
C MET A 291 -15.98 -22.32 14.53
N ALA A 292 -14.72 -22.75 14.60
CA ALA A 292 -14.38 -24.06 15.16
C ALA A 292 -14.76 -24.16 16.64
N GLN A 293 -14.51 -23.10 17.42
CA GLN A 293 -14.91 -23.04 18.83
C GLN A 293 -16.43 -23.06 18.99
N ALA A 294 -17.16 -22.31 18.15
CA ALA A 294 -18.63 -22.28 18.17
C ALA A 294 -19.22 -23.66 17.84
N ALA A 295 -18.64 -24.39 16.89
CA ALA A 295 -19.06 -25.74 16.58
C ALA A 295 -18.93 -26.68 17.78
N GLN A 296 -17.82 -26.60 18.52
CA GLN A 296 -17.66 -27.36 19.77
C GLN A 296 -18.69 -27.00 20.83
N ILE A 297 -19.03 -25.71 20.95
CA ILE A 297 -20.08 -25.25 21.91
C ILE A 297 -21.45 -25.81 21.53
N ASP A 298 -21.75 -25.88 20.22
CA ASP A 298 -22.99 -26.50 19.70
C ASP A 298 -22.95 -28.04 19.70
N GLY A 299 -21.89 -28.66 20.22
CA GLY A 299 -21.73 -30.11 20.28
C GLY A 299 -21.43 -30.75 18.92
N LYS A 300 -20.97 -29.97 17.94
CA LYS A 300 -20.68 -30.40 16.58
C LYS A 300 -19.17 -30.66 16.37
N GLY A 301 -18.84 -31.49 15.39
CA GLY A 301 -17.46 -31.66 14.91
C GLY A 301 -16.98 -30.47 14.08
N ALA A 302 -15.70 -30.09 14.26
CA ALA A 302 -15.03 -29.11 13.45
C ALA A 302 -13.60 -29.52 13.12
N GLY A 303 -13.23 -29.47 11.84
CA GLY A 303 -11.86 -29.62 11.36
C GLY A 303 -11.43 -28.32 10.66
N MET A 304 -10.30 -27.72 11.06
CA MET A 304 -9.80 -26.49 10.49
C MET A 304 -8.36 -26.64 10.00
N MET A 305 -8.08 -26.15 8.81
CA MET A 305 -6.73 -26.07 8.24
C MET A 305 -6.50 -24.69 7.63
N GLU A 306 -5.46 -24.06 8.09
CA GLU A 306 -4.97 -22.80 7.54
C GLU A 306 -3.96 -23.06 6.43
N MET A 307 -4.20 -22.51 5.26
CA MET A 307 -3.27 -22.52 4.13
C MET A 307 -2.80 -21.10 3.87
N ALA A 308 -1.83 -20.68 4.65
CA ALA A 308 -1.14 -19.42 4.38
C ALA A 308 -0.02 -19.67 3.36
N GLY A 309 0.07 -18.80 2.36
CA GLY A 309 1.22 -18.77 1.47
C GLY A 309 2.49 -18.27 2.18
N LEU A 310 3.61 -18.22 1.46
CA LEU A 310 4.89 -17.68 1.96
C LEU A 310 4.77 -16.23 2.47
N ALA A 311 3.82 -15.46 1.96
CA ALA A 311 3.53 -14.10 2.37
C ALA A 311 2.29 -14.05 3.28
N GLN A 312 2.43 -14.40 4.55
CA GLN A 312 1.32 -14.37 5.50
C GLN A 312 0.85 -12.95 5.89
N LYS A 313 1.65 -11.92 5.60
CA LYS A 313 1.28 -10.51 5.76
C LYS A 313 1.19 -9.88 4.39
N GLY A 314 -0.06 -9.60 3.96
CA GLY A 314 -0.34 -9.07 2.63
C GLY A 314 -0.39 -10.12 1.51
N GLY A 315 -0.19 -11.41 1.81
CA GLY A 315 -0.38 -12.52 0.88
C GLY A 315 -1.72 -13.21 1.07
N ALA A 316 -2.10 -14.04 0.10
CA ALA A 316 -3.34 -14.78 0.13
C ALA A 316 -3.36 -15.84 1.26
N VAL A 317 -4.41 -15.84 2.05
CA VAL A 317 -4.71 -16.83 3.08
C VAL A 317 -6.01 -17.55 2.72
N HIS A 318 -5.99 -18.86 2.79
CA HIS A 318 -7.17 -19.71 2.65
C HIS A 318 -7.31 -20.56 3.90
N ILE A 319 -8.50 -20.58 4.46
CA ILE A 319 -8.82 -21.43 5.60
C ILE A 319 -9.90 -22.37 5.13
N HIS A 320 -9.65 -23.65 5.28
CA HIS A 320 -10.63 -24.70 5.06
C HIS A 320 -11.18 -25.10 6.42
N CYS A 321 -12.48 -25.01 6.59
CA CYS A 321 -13.18 -25.46 7.78
C CYS A 321 -14.26 -26.44 7.37
N ARG A 322 -14.27 -27.63 7.97
CA ARG A 322 -15.33 -28.62 7.82
C ARG A 322 -16.10 -28.74 9.13
N LEU A 323 -17.39 -28.67 9.03
CA LEU A 323 -18.32 -28.85 10.12
C LEU A 323 -19.09 -30.15 9.88
N ALA A 324 -19.40 -30.88 10.93
CA ALA A 324 -20.20 -32.12 10.89
C ALA A 324 -21.03 -32.25 12.16
N GLU A 325 -22.10 -33.03 12.12
CA GLU A 325 -22.86 -33.34 13.35
C GLU A 325 -21.97 -34.12 14.34
N ASN A 326 -21.14 -35.05 13.86
CA ASN A 326 -20.20 -35.78 14.72
C ASN A 326 -18.74 -35.56 14.22
N PRO A 327 -17.74 -35.48 15.10
CA PRO A 327 -16.33 -35.33 14.72
C PRO A 327 -15.84 -36.44 13.79
N GLU A 328 -16.34 -37.66 13.94
CA GLU A 328 -15.97 -38.86 13.18
C GLU A 328 -16.37 -38.77 11.69
N ASP A 329 -17.32 -37.93 11.34
CA ASP A 329 -17.74 -37.71 9.96
C ASP A 329 -16.70 -36.89 9.15
N ILE A 330 -15.71 -36.29 9.83
CA ILE A 330 -14.65 -35.50 9.21
C ILE A 330 -13.45 -36.36 8.90
N SER A 331 -13.42 -36.99 7.72
CA SER A 331 -12.32 -37.84 7.27
C SER A 331 -11.11 -37.09 6.73
N ALA A 332 -11.30 -35.85 6.22
CA ALA A 332 -10.26 -34.99 5.71
C ALA A 332 -10.63 -33.51 5.96
N ILE A 333 -9.65 -32.65 6.24
CA ILE A 333 -9.94 -31.24 6.55
C ILE A 333 -9.94 -30.39 5.27
N ARG A 334 -9.15 -30.76 4.28
CA ARG A 334 -9.04 -29.97 3.04
C ARG A 334 -10.33 -30.12 2.20
N VAL A 335 -10.95 -28.98 1.89
CA VAL A 335 -12.08 -28.89 0.95
C VAL A 335 -11.58 -29.17 -0.46
N ALA A 336 -12.21 -30.11 -1.16
CA ALA A 336 -11.85 -30.47 -2.54
C ALA A 336 -12.49 -29.52 -3.57
N THR A 337 -12.08 -29.67 -4.81
CA THR A 337 -12.58 -28.86 -5.94
C THR A 337 -14.10 -29.02 -6.08
N GLY A 338 -14.82 -27.89 -6.09
CA GLY A 338 -16.27 -27.85 -6.24
C GLY A 338 -17.08 -28.30 -5.01
N GLU A 339 -16.43 -28.49 -3.85
CA GLU A 339 -17.10 -28.96 -2.63
C GLU A 339 -17.39 -27.85 -1.59
N CYS A 340 -17.03 -26.61 -1.87
CA CYS A 340 -17.32 -25.50 -0.96
C CYS A 340 -18.84 -25.26 -0.87
N ASP A 341 -19.39 -25.28 0.35
CA ASP A 341 -20.79 -24.93 0.64
C ASP A 341 -20.92 -23.45 0.95
N ALA A 342 -20.00 -22.88 1.73
CA ALA A 342 -19.98 -21.46 2.05
C ALA A 342 -18.60 -20.85 1.82
N LEU A 343 -18.56 -19.68 1.15
CA LEU A 343 -17.38 -18.86 0.97
C LEU A 343 -17.51 -17.56 1.78
N ILE A 344 -16.59 -17.33 2.72
CA ILE A 344 -16.46 -16.09 3.47
C ILE A 344 -15.22 -15.35 2.95
N GLY A 345 -15.44 -14.33 2.14
CA GLY A 345 -14.39 -13.57 1.47
C GLY A 345 -13.98 -12.32 2.21
N GLY A 346 -12.78 -12.30 2.83
CA GLY A 346 -12.24 -11.13 3.52
C GLY A 346 -11.76 -10.02 2.58
N ASP A 347 -11.58 -10.34 1.30
CA ASP A 347 -11.28 -9.38 0.23
C ASP A 347 -11.66 -9.94 -1.15
N LEU A 348 -11.73 -9.04 -2.12
CA LEU A 348 -12.15 -9.36 -3.47
C LEU A 348 -11.08 -10.15 -4.25
N VAL A 349 -9.80 -9.83 -4.05
CA VAL A 349 -8.69 -10.38 -4.85
C VAL A 349 -8.50 -11.87 -4.61
N VAL A 350 -8.41 -12.27 -3.34
CA VAL A 350 -8.22 -13.68 -2.97
C VAL A 350 -9.50 -14.48 -3.24
N SER A 351 -10.66 -13.89 -2.98
CA SER A 351 -11.97 -14.55 -3.19
C SER A 351 -12.25 -14.84 -4.65
N ALA A 352 -11.91 -13.91 -5.57
CA ALA A 352 -12.06 -14.09 -7.00
C ALA A 352 -10.86 -14.82 -7.67
N GLY A 353 -9.85 -15.18 -6.91
CA GLY A 353 -8.69 -15.91 -7.41
C GLY A 353 -9.03 -17.31 -7.91
N ALA A 354 -8.34 -17.77 -8.97
CA ALA A 354 -8.60 -19.08 -9.60
C ALA A 354 -8.61 -20.25 -8.60
N LYS A 355 -7.74 -20.22 -7.58
CA LYS A 355 -7.69 -21.24 -6.53
C LYS A 355 -8.98 -21.29 -5.71
N THR A 356 -9.51 -20.14 -5.31
CA THR A 356 -10.78 -20.05 -4.57
C THR A 356 -11.95 -20.44 -5.45
N LEU A 357 -12.04 -19.89 -6.65
CA LEU A 357 -13.11 -20.20 -7.61
C LEU A 357 -13.15 -21.69 -7.97
N GLY A 358 -11.98 -22.35 -8.01
CA GLY A 358 -11.91 -23.79 -8.24
C GLY A 358 -12.56 -24.64 -7.13
N LEU A 359 -12.64 -24.13 -5.91
CA LEU A 359 -13.31 -24.81 -4.78
C LEU A 359 -14.83 -24.63 -4.81
N THR A 360 -15.32 -23.59 -5.48
CA THR A 360 -16.75 -23.24 -5.53
C THR A 360 -17.48 -23.99 -6.66
N ARG A 361 -18.77 -24.17 -6.49
CA ARG A 361 -19.67 -24.75 -7.49
C ARG A 361 -21.00 -24.01 -7.52
N GLN A 362 -21.44 -23.66 -8.72
CA GLN A 362 -22.75 -23.04 -8.94
C GLN A 362 -23.89 -23.90 -8.41
N GLY A 363 -24.87 -23.26 -7.76
CA GLY A 363 -26.03 -23.92 -7.18
C GLY A 363 -25.76 -24.65 -5.86
N ARG A 364 -24.48 -24.69 -5.41
CA ARG A 364 -24.09 -25.23 -4.11
C ARG A 364 -23.50 -24.14 -3.22
N THR A 365 -22.52 -23.39 -3.71
CA THR A 365 -21.77 -22.43 -2.89
C THR A 365 -22.55 -21.15 -2.69
N GLY A 366 -22.87 -20.81 -1.44
CA GLY A 366 -23.26 -19.46 -1.01
C GLY A 366 -22.03 -18.65 -0.61
N ALA A 367 -22.04 -17.32 -0.84
CA ALA A 367 -20.88 -16.49 -0.54
C ALA A 367 -21.27 -15.12 0.04
N VAL A 368 -20.44 -14.64 0.98
CA VAL A 368 -20.36 -13.23 1.38
C VAL A 368 -18.93 -12.76 1.20
N VAL A 369 -18.74 -11.67 0.46
CA VAL A 369 -17.41 -11.17 0.10
C VAL A 369 -17.31 -9.67 0.39
N ASN A 370 -16.25 -9.29 1.08
CA ASN A 370 -15.88 -7.90 1.25
C ASN A 370 -15.41 -7.32 -0.10
N SER A 371 -16.19 -6.37 -0.62
CA SER A 371 -15.91 -5.75 -1.92
C SER A 371 -14.82 -4.67 -1.86
N HIS A 372 -14.23 -4.42 -0.70
CA HIS A 372 -13.18 -3.42 -0.54
C HIS A 372 -11.98 -3.70 -1.44
N GLU A 373 -11.53 -2.66 -2.15
CA GLU A 373 -10.38 -2.76 -3.06
C GLU A 373 -9.08 -2.66 -2.27
N ILE A 374 -8.52 -3.81 -1.88
CA ILE A 374 -7.21 -3.85 -1.23
C ILE A 374 -6.12 -3.61 -2.28
N ILE A 375 -5.36 -2.54 -2.08
CA ILE A 375 -4.27 -2.18 -2.96
C ILE A 375 -3.12 -3.16 -2.79
N THR A 376 -2.72 -3.79 -3.89
CA THR A 376 -1.61 -4.75 -3.93
C THR A 376 -0.25 -4.05 -3.99
N GLY A 377 0.84 -4.81 -3.80
CA GLY A 377 2.20 -4.29 -3.90
C GLY A 377 2.56 -3.65 -5.25
N ASP A 378 1.81 -3.97 -6.31
CA ASP A 378 2.02 -3.39 -7.64
C ASP A 378 1.84 -1.87 -7.68
N PHE A 379 0.96 -1.34 -6.82
CA PHE A 379 0.75 0.10 -6.68
C PHE A 379 2.01 0.87 -6.24
N THR A 380 2.91 0.24 -5.50
CA THR A 380 4.19 0.87 -5.09
C THR A 380 5.15 1.05 -6.28
N ARG A 381 4.96 0.28 -7.35
CA ARG A 381 5.76 0.33 -8.58
C ARG A 381 5.04 1.11 -9.68
N ASN A 382 3.77 0.84 -9.87
CA ASN A 382 2.92 1.49 -10.86
C ASN A 382 1.92 2.41 -10.15
N THR A 383 2.16 3.72 -10.22
CA THR A 383 1.32 4.73 -9.59
C THR A 383 -0.07 4.84 -10.20
N GLU A 384 -0.24 4.33 -11.42
CA GLU A 384 -1.51 4.30 -12.16
C GLU A 384 -2.20 2.93 -12.06
N PHE A 385 -1.62 2.00 -11.30
CA PHE A 385 -2.25 0.71 -11.09
C PHE A 385 -3.66 0.88 -10.53
N THR A 386 -4.63 0.27 -11.20
CA THR A 386 -6.01 0.12 -10.74
C THR A 386 -6.29 -1.37 -10.61
N LEU A 387 -6.86 -1.76 -9.48
CA LEU A 387 -7.34 -3.12 -9.32
C LEU A 387 -8.49 -3.32 -10.33
N PRO A 388 -8.51 -4.41 -11.12
CA PRO A 388 -9.62 -4.69 -12.02
C PRO A 388 -10.85 -5.21 -11.23
N ALA A 389 -11.35 -4.39 -10.29
CA ALA A 389 -12.39 -4.78 -9.34
C ALA A 389 -13.66 -5.26 -10.00
N ASP A 390 -14.11 -4.58 -11.06
CA ASP A 390 -15.31 -4.97 -11.81
C ASP A 390 -15.14 -6.35 -12.45
N ARG A 391 -13.96 -6.65 -13.00
CA ARG A 391 -13.67 -7.98 -13.55
C ARG A 391 -13.67 -9.06 -12.48
N LEU A 392 -13.16 -8.76 -11.28
CA LEU A 392 -13.16 -9.69 -10.14
C LEU A 392 -14.58 -9.92 -9.61
N ARG A 393 -15.40 -8.87 -9.52
CA ARG A 393 -16.82 -8.98 -9.16
C ARG A 393 -17.58 -9.84 -10.15
N LEU A 394 -17.44 -9.53 -11.45
CA LEU A 394 -18.06 -10.32 -12.53
C LEU A 394 -17.63 -11.79 -12.51
N ALA A 395 -16.38 -12.10 -12.16
CA ALA A 395 -15.91 -13.48 -12.05
C ALA A 395 -16.62 -14.25 -10.93
N LEU A 396 -16.83 -13.59 -9.76
CA LEU A 396 -17.60 -14.16 -8.66
C LEU A 396 -19.09 -14.34 -9.03
N GLU A 397 -19.70 -13.31 -9.61
CA GLU A 397 -21.11 -13.32 -10.03
C GLU A 397 -21.34 -14.39 -11.10
N ALA A 398 -20.48 -14.47 -12.11
CA ALA A 398 -20.59 -15.48 -13.15
C ALA A 398 -20.43 -16.91 -12.60
N ARG A 399 -19.60 -17.09 -11.57
CA ARG A 399 -19.36 -18.39 -10.95
C ARG A 399 -20.45 -18.81 -9.99
N LEU A 400 -21.03 -17.87 -9.21
CA LEU A 400 -21.92 -18.14 -8.08
C LEU A 400 -23.38 -17.67 -8.34
N ARG A 401 -23.58 -16.80 -9.33
CA ARG A 401 -24.87 -16.15 -9.65
C ARG A 401 -25.49 -15.49 -8.40
N ASP A 402 -26.74 -15.82 -8.07
CA ASP A 402 -27.47 -15.26 -6.93
C ASP A 402 -26.93 -15.71 -5.55
N GLY A 403 -25.94 -16.63 -5.58
CA GLY A 403 -25.31 -17.14 -4.35
C GLY A 403 -24.34 -16.16 -3.66
N VAL A 404 -23.94 -15.04 -4.30
CA VAL A 404 -22.98 -14.11 -3.75
C VAL A 404 -23.61 -12.79 -3.32
N GLN A 405 -23.27 -12.33 -2.10
CA GLN A 405 -23.53 -10.97 -1.63
C GLN A 405 -22.21 -10.26 -1.40
N MET A 406 -22.10 -9.03 -1.86
CA MET A 406 -20.88 -8.21 -1.73
C MET A 406 -21.24 -6.85 -1.12
N PHE A 407 -20.43 -6.37 -0.19
CA PHE A 407 -20.49 -5.01 0.36
C PHE A 407 -19.13 -4.59 0.87
N ASP A 408 -18.85 -3.28 0.98
CA ASP A 408 -17.59 -2.77 1.52
C ASP A 408 -17.59 -2.84 3.04
N ALA A 409 -17.25 -4.02 3.58
CA ALA A 409 -17.17 -4.26 5.01
C ALA A 409 -16.02 -3.49 5.67
N SER A 410 -14.96 -3.16 4.91
CA SER A 410 -13.81 -2.41 5.45
C SER A 410 -14.15 -0.94 5.67
N ASP A 411 -14.84 -0.31 4.74
CA ASP A 411 -15.27 1.08 4.91
C ASP A 411 -16.43 1.17 5.92
N LEU A 412 -17.33 0.18 5.95
CA LEU A 412 -18.35 0.08 6.98
C LEU A 412 -17.73 -0.03 8.38
N ALA A 413 -16.70 -0.87 8.55
CA ALA A 413 -15.98 -1.01 9.82
C ALA A 413 -15.27 0.27 10.24
N LYS A 414 -14.65 0.99 9.31
CA LYS A 414 -14.04 2.30 9.59
C LYS A 414 -15.10 3.31 10.03
N THR A 415 -16.22 3.37 9.32
CA THR A 415 -17.30 4.34 9.58
C THR A 415 -18.00 4.09 10.92
N VAL A 416 -18.34 2.83 11.21
CA VAL A 416 -19.14 2.48 12.41
C VAL A 416 -18.27 2.18 13.63
N MET A 417 -17.10 1.56 13.43
CA MET A 417 -16.25 1.04 14.51
C MET A 417 -14.90 1.79 14.63
N GLY A 418 -14.53 2.61 13.65
CA GLY A 418 -13.28 3.37 13.62
C GLY A 418 -12.02 2.57 13.26
N ASP A 419 -12.13 1.29 12.93
CA ASP A 419 -10.99 0.46 12.49
C ASP A 419 -11.47 -0.63 11.53
N SER A 420 -10.80 -0.74 10.37
CA SER A 420 -11.11 -1.75 9.34
C SER A 420 -10.93 -3.20 9.81
N ILE A 421 -10.24 -3.45 10.93
CA ILE A 421 -10.02 -4.81 11.45
C ILE A 421 -11.34 -5.52 11.77
N TYR A 422 -12.37 -4.78 12.13
CA TYR A 422 -13.68 -5.34 12.46
C TYR A 422 -14.48 -5.84 11.25
N SER A 423 -14.00 -5.57 10.02
CA SER A 423 -14.61 -6.11 8.79
C SER A 423 -14.69 -7.63 8.78
N ASN A 424 -13.74 -8.33 9.42
CA ASN A 424 -13.74 -9.79 9.55
C ASN A 424 -14.99 -10.31 10.27
N MET A 425 -15.35 -9.74 11.43
CA MET A 425 -16.55 -10.14 12.15
C MET A 425 -17.83 -9.67 11.44
N MET A 426 -17.79 -8.56 10.71
CA MET A 426 -18.93 -8.11 9.90
C MET A 426 -19.26 -9.08 8.77
N ILE A 427 -18.28 -9.53 7.99
CA ILE A 427 -18.52 -10.52 6.92
C ILE A 427 -18.95 -11.87 7.50
N PHE A 428 -18.46 -12.24 8.69
CA PHE A 428 -18.89 -13.45 9.37
C PHE A 428 -20.36 -13.33 9.83
N GLY A 429 -20.75 -12.20 10.43
CA GLY A 429 -22.14 -11.90 10.81
C GLY A 429 -23.09 -11.88 9.61
N ALA A 430 -22.67 -11.29 8.49
CA ALA A 430 -23.44 -11.29 7.25
C ALA A 430 -23.60 -12.70 6.67
N ALA A 431 -22.55 -13.53 6.68
CA ALA A 431 -22.61 -14.92 6.24
C ALA A 431 -23.56 -15.74 7.11
N TRP A 432 -23.54 -15.53 8.44
CA TRP A 432 -24.47 -16.18 9.36
C TRP A 432 -25.92 -15.75 9.09
N GLN A 433 -26.16 -14.45 8.94
CA GLN A 433 -27.52 -13.92 8.68
C GLN A 433 -28.12 -14.44 7.37
N ARG A 434 -27.28 -14.75 6.38
CA ARG A 434 -27.70 -15.40 5.14
C ARG A 434 -27.94 -16.92 5.29
N GLY A 435 -27.84 -17.48 6.50
CA GLY A 435 -27.99 -18.91 6.74
C GLY A 435 -26.85 -19.77 6.22
N LEU A 436 -25.68 -19.16 5.90
CA LEU A 436 -24.54 -19.90 5.35
C LEU A 436 -23.69 -20.59 6.42
N ILE A 437 -23.98 -20.36 7.68
CA ILE A 437 -23.20 -20.93 8.81
C ILE A 437 -24.18 -21.71 9.70
N PRO A 438 -24.07 -23.06 9.74
CA PRO A 438 -25.00 -23.93 10.46
C PRO A 438 -24.69 -24.04 11.98
N LEU A 439 -24.44 -22.90 12.61
CA LEU A 439 -24.13 -22.79 14.03
C LEU A 439 -25.08 -21.81 14.71
N SER A 440 -25.37 -22.03 15.99
CA SER A 440 -26.27 -21.15 16.74
C SER A 440 -25.62 -19.79 17.01
N HIS A 441 -26.45 -18.75 17.07
CA HIS A 441 -26.02 -17.40 17.46
C HIS A 441 -25.35 -17.39 18.83
N GLU A 442 -25.91 -18.13 19.78
CA GLU A 442 -25.39 -18.21 21.14
C GLU A 442 -24.00 -18.84 21.17
N ALA A 443 -23.78 -19.92 20.42
CA ALA A 443 -22.45 -20.55 20.32
C ALA A 443 -21.41 -19.63 19.71
N ILE A 444 -21.74 -18.89 18.64
CA ILE A 444 -20.86 -17.90 18.03
C ILE A 444 -20.53 -16.78 19.01
N ALA A 445 -21.53 -16.23 19.71
CA ALA A 445 -21.31 -15.18 20.68
C ALA A 445 -20.43 -15.65 21.85
N ASN A 446 -20.62 -16.87 22.33
CA ASN A 446 -19.79 -17.46 23.37
C ASN A 446 -18.35 -17.73 22.88
N ALA A 447 -18.17 -18.19 21.64
CA ALA A 447 -16.85 -18.36 21.03
C ALA A 447 -16.09 -17.02 20.89
N ILE A 448 -16.77 -15.93 20.53
CA ILE A 448 -16.20 -14.58 20.51
C ILE A 448 -15.75 -14.15 21.92
N ARG A 449 -16.55 -14.46 22.96
CA ARG A 449 -16.18 -14.17 24.36
C ARG A 449 -14.95 -14.98 24.80
N LEU A 450 -14.90 -16.25 24.46
CA LEU A 450 -13.77 -17.14 24.78
C LEU A 450 -12.48 -16.72 24.06
N ASN A 451 -12.57 -16.18 22.85
CA ASN A 451 -11.40 -15.65 22.16
C ASN A 451 -10.76 -14.45 22.88
N GLY A 452 -11.52 -13.73 23.71
CA GLY A 452 -11.02 -12.73 24.65
C GLY A 452 -10.49 -11.43 24.05
N ALA A 453 -10.42 -11.30 22.73
CA ALA A 453 -9.90 -10.12 22.05
C ALA A 453 -11.02 -9.13 21.72
N ALA A 454 -11.01 -7.92 22.30
CA ALA A 454 -11.96 -6.83 22.03
C ALA A 454 -13.42 -7.33 21.94
N VAL A 455 -13.86 -8.10 22.93
CA VAL A 455 -15.09 -8.90 22.94
C VAL A 455 -16.31 -8.09 22.50
N ASP A 456 -16.61 -7.00 23.20
CA ASP A 456 -17.81 -6.18 22.93
C ASP A 456 -17.79 -5.58 21.51
N ALA A 457 -16.61 -5.15 21.04
CA ALA A 457 -16.46 -4.61 19.71
C ALA A 457 -16.64 -5.70 18.62
N ASN A 458 -16.15 -6.92 18.85
CA ASN A 458 -16.33 -8.03 17.92
C ASN A 458 -17.79 -8.53 17.89
N LEU A 459 -18.46 -8.57 19.04
CA LEU A 459 -19.91 -8.88 19.10
C LEU A 459 -20.70 -7.81 18.33
N ARG A 460 -20.42 -6.52 18.58
CA ARG A 460 -21.09 -5.45 17.84
C ARG A 460 -20.80 -5.53 16.34
N ALA A 461 -19.56 -5.82 15.93
CA ALA A 461 -19.21 -5.97 14.52
C ALA A 461 -19.96 -7.12 13.85
N PHE A 462 -20.14 -8.24 14.55
CA PHE A 462 -20.96 -9.35 14.10
C PHE A 462 -22.42 -8.92 13.85
N GLU A 463 -23.02 -8.20 14.80
CA GLU A 463 -24.39 -7.68 14.67
C GLU A 463 -24.51 -6.65 13.53
N VAL A 464 -23.54 -5.75 13.36
CA VAL A 464 -23.48 -4.81 12.21
C VAL A 464 -23.40 -5.58 10.88
N GLY A 465 -22.68 -6.69 10.85
CA GLY A 465 -22.63 -7.55 9.68
C GLY A 465 -23.98 -8.20 9.36
N ARG A 466 -24.71 -8.65 10.37
CA ARG A 466 -26.08 -9.16 10.21
C ARG A 466 -27.00 -8.09 9.61
N TRP A 467 -26.93 -6.88 10.17
CA TRP A 467 -27.66 -5.73 9.66
C TRP A 467 -27.31 -5.42 8.19
N ALA A 468 -26.03 -5.43 7.85
CA ALA A 468 -25.60 -5.17 6.49
C ALA A 468 -26.10 -6.19 5.46
N ALA A 469 -26.29 -7.44 5.88
CA ALA A 469 -26.89 -8.47 5.04
C ALA A 469 -28.38 -8.25 4.76
N LEU A 470 -29.10 -7.71 5.74
CA LEU A 470 -30.56 -7.47 5.65
C LEU A 470 -30.90 -6.13 4.97
N TYR A 471 -30.06 -5.11 5.15
CA TYR A 471 -30.32 -3.74 4.74
C TYR A 471 -29.20 -3.16 3.84
N PRO A 472 -28.95 -3.77 2.68
CA PRO A 472 -27.84 -3.35 1.81
C PRO A 472 -27.96 -1.91 1.30
N GLU A 473 -29.17 -1.42 1.05
CA GLU A 473 -29.43 -0.03 0.63
C GLU A 473 -29.06 0.97 1.73
N GLU A 474 -29.30 0.64 3.00
CA GLU A 474 -28.93 1.50 4.12
C GLU A 474 -27.40 1.57 4.27
N VAL A 475 -26.71 0.45 4.04
CA VAL A 475 -25.25 0.39 4.02
C VAL A 475 -24.69 1.27 2.89
N GLU A 476 -25.25 1.18 1.69
CA GLU A 476 -24.83 2.01 0.56
C GLU A 476 -25.04 3.49 0.84
N ASN A 477 -26.20 3.85 1.40
CA ASN A 477 -26.49 5.23 1.82
C ASN A 477 -25.53 5.74 2.90
N LEU A 478 -25.13 4.88 3.85
CA LEU A 478 -24.19 5.22 4.92
C LEU A 478 -22.78 5.44 4.38
N LEU A 479 -22.36 4.61 3.42
CA LEU A 479 -21.03 4.64 2.81
C LEU A 479 -20.91 5.62 1.65
N THR A 480 -22.05 6.04 1.09
CA THR A 480 -22.03 7.05 0.03
C THR A 480 -21.48 8.35 0.59
N PRO A 481 -20.28 8.80 0.14
CA PRO A 481 -19.72 10.04 0.67
C PRO A 481 -20.72 11.17 0.43
N LYS A 482 -20.98 12.00 1.41
CA LYS A 482 -21.63 13.32 1.24
C LYS A 482 -20.69 14.24 0.46
N VAL A 483 -20.27 13.83 -0.73
CA VAL A 483 -19.23 14.47 -1.53
C VAL A 483 -19.88 15.48 -2.45
N ILE A 484 -19.21 16.64 -2.54
CA ILE A 484 -19.31 17.58 -3.65
C ILE A 484 -19.46 16.79 -4.95
N ALA A 485 -20.60 16.90 -5.59
CA ALA A 485 -20.91 16.15 -6.82
C ALA A 485 -19.77 16.36 -7.83
N LYS A 486 -19.14 15.27 -8.25
CA LYS A 486 -18.14 15.35 -9.32
C LYS A 486 -18.81 15.94 -10.56
N PRO A 487 -18.18 16.91 -11.24
CA PRO A 487 -18.71 17.40 -12.51
C PRO A 487 -18.94 16.23 -13.48
N LYS A 488 -20.17 16.01 -13.89
CA LYS A 488 -20.53 14.86 -14.73
C LYS A 488 -20.31 15.12 -16.21
N THR A 489 -20.57 16.34 -16.66
CA THR A 489 -20.46 16.74 -18.07
C THR A 489 -19.10 17.36 -18.39
N LEU A 490 -18.70 17.32 -19.67
CA LEU A 490 -17.48 17.99 -20.13
C LEU A 490 -17.50 19.50 -19.84
N ALA A 491 -18.64 20.15 -20.01
CA ALA A 491 -18.80 21.57 -19.73
C ALA A 491 -18.57 21.90 -18.24
N GLU A 492 -19.11 21.10 -17.34
CA GLU A 492 -18.90 21.25 -15.89
C GLU A 492 -17.43 21.04 -15.51
N ARG A 493 -16.75 20.04 -16.09
CA ARG A 493 -15.33 19.81 -15.86
C ARG A 493 -14.46 20.97 -16.36
N ILE A 494 -14.78 21.55 -17.51
CA ILE A 494 -14.10 22.74 -18.05
C ILE A 494 -14.33 23.92 -17.12
N ALA A 495 -15.59 24.20 -16.73
CA ALA A 495 -15.94 25.30 -15.84
C ALA A 495 -15.21 25.19 -14.48
N TYR A 496 -15.10 23.99 -13.92
CA TYR A 496 -14.34 23.75 -12.70
C TYR A 496 -12.86 24.12 -12.86
N ARG A 497 -12.22 23.72 -13.98
CA ARG A 497 -10.82 24.06 -14.29
C ARG A 497 -10.62 25.56 -14.51
N GLU A 498 -11.56 26.24 -15.16
CA GLU A 498 -11.53 27.69 -15.33
C GLU A 498 -11.64 28.43 -13.98
N ALA A 499 -12.51 27.96 -13.09
CA ALA A 499 -12.62 28.51 -11.74
C ALA A 499 -11.30 28.31 -10.98
N HIS A 500 -10.68 27.13 -11.07
CA HIS A 500 -9.38 26.85 -10.48
C HIS A 500 -8.28 27.76 -11.02
N LEU A 501 -8.18 27.95 -12.36
CA LEU A 501 -7.21 28.85 -12.98
C LEU A 501 -7.46 30.33 -12.59
N THR A 502 -8.70 30.70 -12.38
CA THR A 502 -9.06 32.06 -11.89
C THR A 502 -8.55 32.23 -10.45
N ALA A 503 -8.71 31.22 -9.59
CA ALA A 503 -8.16 31.25 -8.23
C ALA A 503 -6.63 31.20 -8.21
N TYR A 504 -6.01 30.45 -9.15
CA TYR A 504 -4.58 30.32 -9.31
C TYR A 504 -3.88 31.64 -9.67
N GLN A 505 -4.31 32.32 -10.73
CA GLN A 505 -3.65 33.57 -11.19
C GLN A 505 -4.62 34.63 -11.72
N GLY A 506 -5.89 34.34 -11.94
CA GLY A 506 -6.92 35.30 -12.33
C GLY A 506 -7.56 35.03 -13.69
N LYS A 507 -8.60 35.80 -14.01
CA LYS A 507 -9.46 35.63 -15.19
C LYS A 507 -8.72 35.65 -16.53
N ARG A 508 -7.55 36.29 -16.60
CA ARG A 508 -6.76 36.39 -17.86
C ARG A 508 -6.20 35.00 -18.23
N LEU A 509 -5.76 34.21 -17.23
CA LEU A 509 -5.26 32.84 -17.44
C LEU A 509 -6.40 31.89 -17.83
N ALA A 510 -7.54 31.99 -17.16
CA ALA A 510 -8.74 31.24 -17.52
C ALA A 510 -9.21 31.52 -18.95
N LYS A 511 -9.20 32.78 -19.38
CA LYS A 511 -9.50 33.13 -20.79
C LYS A 511 -8.48 32.57 -21.80
N ARG A 512 -7.19 32.48 -21.43
CA ARG A 512 -6.17 31.83 -22.26
C ARG A 512 -6.48 30.35 -22.47
N TYR A 513 -6.87 29.67 -21.40
CA TYR A 513 -7.29 28.27 -21.40
C TYR A 513 -8.53 28.06 -22.28
N GLY A 514 -9.62 28.84 -22.07
CA GLY A 514 -10.84 28.70 -22.84
C GLY A 514 -10.62 28.91 -24.36
N ARG A 515 -9.83 29.91 -24.76
CA ARG A 515 -9.49 30.17 -26.17
C ARG A 515 -8.80 29.00 -26.91
N MET A 516 -8.07 28.13 -26.18
CA MET A 516 -7.51 26.91 -26.76
C MET A 516 -8.61 25.88 -27.01
N LEU A 517 -9.52 25.71 -26.04
CA LEU A 517 -10.61 24.74 -26.10
C LEU A 517 -11.70 25.11 -27.14
N ASP A 518 -11.93 26.41 -27.36
CA ASP A 518 -12.92 26.92 -28.34
C ASP A 518 -12.60 26.46 -29.78
N LYS A 519 -11.32 26.13 -30.05
CA LYS A 519 -10.88 25.68 -31.37
C LYS A 519 -11.15 24.19 -31.64
N ILE A 520 -11.60 23.44 -30.63
CA ILE A 520 -11.69 21.97 -30.68
C ILE A 520 -13.15 21.55 -30.71
N THR A 521 -13.53 20.83 -31.76
CA THR A 521 -14.89 20.32 -31.97
C THR A 521 -15.10 18.88 -31.49
N ASP A 522 -14.07 18.02 -31.59
CA ASP A 522 -14.14 16.65 -31.08
C ASP A 522 -14.13 16.66 -29.54
N GLU A 523 -15.18 16.13 -28.92
CA GLU A 523 -15.34 16.13 -27.46
C GLU A 523 -14.24 15.35 -26.73
N GLY A 524 -13.79 14.23 -27.27
CA GLY A 524 -12.72 13.41 -26.64
C GLY A 524 -11.37 14.14 -26.64
N VAL A 525 -11.02 14.77 -27.78
CA VAL A 525 -9.82 15.59 -27.90
C VAL A 525 -9.93 16.85 -27.02
N LYS A 526 -11.10 17.47 -26.96
CA LYS A 526 -11.37 18.64 -26.13
C LYS A 526 -11.20 18.34 -24.64
N ASP A 527 -11.71 17.19 -24.18
CA ASP A 527 -11.53 16.75 -22.79
C ASP A 527 -10.04 16.46 -22.49
N ALA A 528 -9.33 15.78 -23.37
CA ALA A 528 -7.91 15.51 -23.23
C ALA A 528 -7.07 16.79 -23.13
N VAL A 529 -7.33 17.75 -24.04
CA VAL A 529 -6.66 19.07 -24.00
C VAL A 529 -7.05 19.84 -22.77
N ALA A 530 -8.32 19.79 -22.35
CA ALA A 530 -8.77 20.45 -21.12
C ALA A 530 -8.00 19.96 -19.89
N GLN A 531 -7.72 18.67 -19.79
CA GLN A 531 -6.96 18.10 -18.68
C GLN A 531 -5.47 18.44 -18.76
N GLY A 532 -4.83 18.15 -19.90
CA GLY A 532 -3.38 18.31 -20.05
C GLY A 532 -2.95 19.78 -20.01
N TYR A 533 -3.68 20.65 -20.68
CA TYR A 533 -3.36 22.09 -20.69
C TYR A 533 -3.58 22.76 -19.33
N HIS A 534 -4.69 22.40 -18.63
CA HIS A 534 -4.90 22.85 -17.26
C HIS A 534 -3.73 22.44 -16.34
N LYS A 535 -3.26 21.19 -16.44
CA LYS A 535 -2.14 20.68 -15.64
C LYS A 535 -0.86 21.50 -15.82
N LEU A 536 -0.57 21.92 -17.04
CA LEU A 536 0.60 22.76 -17.32
C LEU A 536 0.41 24.21 -16.86
N LEU A 537 -0.78 24.79 -17.07
CA LEU A 537 -1.07 26.17 -16.68
C LEU A 537 -1.08 26.37 -15.16
N ALA A 538 -1.53 25.35 -14.41
CA ALA A 538 -1.66 25.37 -12.96
C ALA A 538 -0.51 24.62 -12.26
N TYR A 539 0.74 24.81 -12.71
CA TYR A 539 1.88 24.20 -12.05
C TYR A 539 2.04 24.71 -10.61
N LYS A 540 2.43 23.80 -9.70
CA LYS A 540 2.50 24.10 -8.26
C LYS A 540 3.85 24.69 -7.88
N ASP A 541 3.95 26.00 -7.99
CA ASP A 541 5.06 26.78 -7.49
C ASP A 541 4.91 27.14 -6.00
N GLU A 542 5.84 27.89 -5.47
CA GLU A 542 5.88 28.30 -4.08
C GLU A 542 4.64 29.12 -3.67
N TYR A 543 4.10 29.92 -4.58
CA TYR A 543 2.88 30.70 -4.35
C TYR A 543 1.65 29.81 -4.26
N GLU A 544 1.54 28.83 -5.16
CA GLU A 544 0.40 27.92 -5.20
C GLU A 544 0.44 26.93 -4.05
N VAL A 545 1.62 26.37 -3.75
CA VAL A 545 1.80 25.50 -2.58
C VAL A 545 1.40 26.23 -1.29
N ALA A 546 1.83 27.50 -1.15
CA ALA A 546 1.45 28.32 -0.01
C ALA A 546 -0.07 28.56 0.06
N ARG A 547 -0.71 28.88 -1.07
CA ARG A 547 -2.17 29.09 -1.15
C ARG A 547 -2.93 27.84 -0.73
N LEU A 548 -2.55 26.67 -1.25
CA LEU A 548 -3.21 25.38 -0.98
C LEU A 548 -3.02 24.93 0.47
N HIS A 549 -1.92 25.33 1.11
CA HIS A 549 -1.70 25.01 2.52
C HIS A 549 -2.50 25.86 3.51
N LEU A 550 -3.09 26.97 3.11
CA LEU A 550 -3.91 27.78 4.01
C LEU A 550 -5.12 27.01 4.56
N GLU A 551 -5.68 26.08 3.77
CA GLU A 551 -6.82 25.25 4.15
C GLU A 551 -6.44 23.92 4.81
N THR A 552 -5.12 23.65 5.00
CA THR A 552 -4.66 22.35 5.51
C THR A 552 -5.20 22.05 6.91
N ALA A 553 -5.31 23.06 7.77
CA ALA A 553 -5.82 22.87 9.14
C ALA A 553 -7.29 22.44 9.13
N GLU A 554 -8.11 23.02 8.26
CA GLU A 554 -9.53 22.66 8.11
C GLU A 554 -9.69 21.25 7.56
N LYS A 555 -8.92 20.93 6.50
CA LYS A 555 -8.90 19.57 5.92
C LYS A 555 -8.44 18.51 6.92
N ALA A 556 -7.43 18.82 7.73
CA ALA A 556 -6.99 17.92 8.78
C ALA A 556 -8.08 17.71 9.86
N ARG A 557 -8.83 18.75 10.22
CA ARG A 557 -9.95 18.63 11.15
C ARG A 557 -11.14 17.83 10.61
N ALA A 558 -11.23 17.61 9.30
CA ALA A 558 -12.21 16.69 8.74
C ALA A 558 -11.88 15.23 9.06
N GLU A 559 -10.60 14.88 9.24
CA GLU A 559 -10.13 13.51 9.49
C GLU A 559 -9.70 13.27 10.95
N PHE A 560 -9.38 14.34 11.70
CA PHE A 560 -8.79 14.23 13.04
C PHE A 560 -9.47 15.15 14.04
N ASP A 561 -9.61 14.61 15.26
CA ASP A 561 -10.07 15.30 16.46
C ASP A 561 -8.90 15.63 17.39
N GLY A 562 -9.16 16.50 18.37
CA GLY A 562 -8.21 16.92 19.39
C GLY A 562 -7.57 18.27 19.07
N ASP A 563 -6.85 18.79 20.07
CA ASP A 563 -6.04 20.00 19.92
C ASP A 563 -4.64 19.62 19.43
N PHE A 564 -4.48 19.58 18.10
CA PHE A 564 -3.25 19.15 17.47
C PHE A 564 -2.47 20.30 16.83
N THR A 565 -1.15 20.16 16.82
CA THR A 565 -0.25 21.08 16.14
C THR A 565 0.18 20.55 14.77
N LEU A 566 0.30 21.47 13.80
CA LEU A 566 0.71 21.17 12.42
C LEU A 566 2.19 21.41 12.25
N LYS A 567 2.89 20.48 11.60
CA LYS A 567 4.27 20.65 11.13
C LYS A 567 4.35 20.35 9.64
N PHE A 568 4.83 21.29 8.88
CA PHE A 568 4.97 21.23 7.43
C PHE A 568 6.36 20.77 7.03
N HIS A 569 6.46 19.84 6.08
CA HIS A 569 7.73 19.27 5.60
C HIS A 569 8.10 19.87 4.25
N LEU A 570 8.93 20.89 4.24
CA LEU A 570 9.24 21.71 3.08
C LEU A 570 10.75 21.70 2.78
N ALA A 571 11.09 21.88 1.51
CA ALA A 571 12.45 22.12 1.04
C ALA A 571 12.52 23.43 0.24
N PRO A 572 12.47 24.60 0.89
CA PRO A 572 12.55 25.88 0.18
C PRO A 572 13.86 25.98 -0.59
N PRO A 573 13.85 26.35 -1.89
CA PRO A 573 15.05 26.33 -2.73
C PRO A 573 16.24 27.13 -2.18
N MET A 574 15.98 28.22 -1.46
CA MET A 574 17.02 29.09 -0.89
C MET A 574 17.55 28.63 0.46
N LEU A 575 16.91 27.66 1.15
CA LEU A 575 17.22 27.28 2.53
C LEU A 575 17.59 25.79 2.67
N SER A 576 17.48 25.00 1.60
CA SER A 576 17.67 23.57 1.64
C SER A 576 19.09 23.16 1.25
N LYS A 577 19.72 22.30 2.07
CA LYS A 577 21.01 21.67 1.74
C LYS A 577 20.73 20.38 0.96
N THR A 578 21.58 20.07 0.00
CA THR A 578 21.53 18.82 -0.77
C THR A 578 22.05 17.67 0.11
N GLY A 579 21.34 16.55 0.13
CA GLY A 579 21.77 15.32 0.80
C GLY A 579 22.82 14.55 -0.01
N SER A 580 23.36 13.47 0.56
CA SER A 580 24.28 12.54 -0.14
C SER A 580 23.63 11.83 -1.34
N ASP A 581 22.31 11.77 -1.36
CA ASP A 581 21.47 11.21 -2.44
C ASP A 581 21.18 12.23 -3.57
N GLY A 582 21.79 13.41 -3.55
CA GLY A 582 21.57 14.47 -4.52
C GLY A 582 20.23 15.21 -4.37
N ARG A 583 19.39 14.85 -3.38
CA ARG A 583 18.08 15.48 -3.15
C ARG A 583 18.17 16.58 -2.09
N PRO A 584 17.42 17.68 -2.24
CA PRO A 584 17.34 18.70 -1.19
C PRO A 584 16.70 18.12 0.08
N LYS A 585 17.29 18.36 1.24
CA LYS A 585 16.75 17.89 2.53
C LYS A 585 15.57 18.75 2.96
N LYS A 586 14.43 18.12 3.25
CA LYS A 586 13.28 18.81 3.84
C LYS A 586 13.55 19.21 5.28
N ARG A 587 12.92 20.32 5.68
CA ARG A 587 12.91 20.83 7.05
C ARG A 587 11.49 20.86 7.58
N GLU A 588 11.35 20.72 8.89
CA GLU A 588 10.06 20.86 9.57
C GLU A 588 9.83 22.33 9.95
N PHE A 589 8.63 22.81 9.64
CA PHE A 589 8.16 24.14 10.00
C PHE A 589 6.86 24.04 10.78
N GLY A 590 6.79 24.70 11.93
CA GLY A 590 5.56 24.75 12.73
C GLY A 590 4.46 25.60 12.08
N ALA A 591 3.28 25.63 12.70
CA ALA A 591 2.09 26.33 12.22
C ALA A 591 2.30 27.85 11.98
N GLY A 592 3.30 28.45 12.61
CA GLY A 592 3.66 29.86 12.38
C GLY A 592 3.97 30.22 10.92
N ILE A 593 4.39 29.22 10.10
CA ILE A 593 4.66 29.41 8.66
C ILE A 593 3.40 29.79 7.86
N LEU A 594 2.21 29.50 8.38
CA LEU A 594 0.93 29.87 7.72
C LEU A 594 0.81 31.38 7.50
N ARG A 595 1.41 32.22 8.36
CA ARG A 595 1.47 33.67 8.15
C ARG A 595 2.28 34.01 6.91
N SER A 596 3.42 33.35 6.73
CA SER A 596 4.26 33.50 5.53
C SER A 596 3.54 32.95 4.28
N PHE A 597 2.79 31.86 4.40
CA PHE A 597 1.96 31.34 3.31
C PHE A 597 0.87 32.33 2.90
N GLY A 598 0.21 33.01 3.86
CA GLY A 598 -0.77 34.05 3.57
C GLY A 598 -0.18 35.21 2.75
N LEU A 599 1.06 35.62 3.06
CA LEU A 599 1.79 36.65 2.29
C LEU A 599 2.17 36.13 0.89
N LEU A 600 2.80 34.92 0.82
CA LEU A 600 3.19 34.32 -0.46
C LEU A 600 1.99 34.12 -1.39
N ALA A 601 0.87 33.62 -0.89
CA ALA A 601 -0.35 33.45 -1.68
C ALA A 601 -0.86 34.77 -2.31
N ARG A 602 -0.69 35.90 -1.65
CA ARG A 602 -1.01 37.23 -2.18
C ARG A 602 -0.01 37.67 -3.26
N LEU A 603 1.26 37.31 -3.11
CA LEU A 603 2.33 37.65 -4.04
C LEU A 603 2.30 36.82 -5.34
N LYS A 604 1.31 35.95 -5.55
CA LYS A 604 1.09 35.20 -6.81
C LYS A 604 1.02 36.11 -8.06
N VAL A 605 0.72 37.37 -7.89
CA VAL A 605 0.70 38.40 -8.97
C VAL A 605 2.08 38.61 -9.59
N LEU A 606 3.16 38.32 -8.87
CA LEU A 606 4.54 38.43 -9.34
C LEU A 606 4.95 37.28 -10.25
N ARG A 607 4.17 36.15 -10.26
CA ARG A 607 4.49 34.96 -11.03
C ARG A 607 4.77 35.27 -12.50
N GLY A 608 5.95 34.90 -12.95
CA GLY A 608 6.37 35.07 -14.33
C GLY A 608 6.75 36.51 -14.73
N THR A 609 6.79 37.45 -13.78
CA THR A 609 7.29 38.81 -13.99
C THR A 609 8.82 38.87 -13.74
N PRO A 610 9.51 39.94 -14.14
CA PRO A 610 10.92 40.16 -13.79
C PRO A 610 11.20 40.23 -12.28
N LEU A 611 10.19 40.53 -11.47
CA LEU A 611 10.25 40.62 -10.00
C LEU A 611 9.93 39.31 -9.30
N ASP A 612 9.68 38.23 -10.05
CA ASP A 612 9.45 36.89 -9.50
C ASP A 612 10.74 36.27 -8.97
N PRO A 613 10.94 36.16 -7.64
CA PRO A 613 12.19 35.63 -7.08
C PRO A 613 12.36 34.13 -7.39
N PHE A 614 11.28 33.36 -7.53
CA PHE A 614 11.31 31.93 -7.83
C PHE A 614 11.38 31.65 -9.32
N GLY A 615 10.88 32.56 -10.14
CA GLY A 615 10.78 32.40 -11.61
C GLY A 615 12.10 32.17 -12.34
N ARG A 616 13.23 32.41 -11.69
CA ARG A 616 14.58 32.25 -12.28
C ARG A 616 15.15 30.83 -12.11
N THR A 617 14.54 29.99 -11.28
CA THR A 617 14.98 28.60 -11.06
C THR A 617 14.84 27.76 -12.33
N ALA A 618 15.65 26.72 -12.48
CA ALA A 618 15.61 25.80 -13.62
C ALA A 618 14.22 25.16 -13.75
N GLU A 619 13.63 24.70 -12.64
CA GLU A 619 12.29 24.10 -12.61
C GLU A 619 11.21 25.05 -13.15
N ARG A 620 11.18 26.31 -12.71
CA ARG A 620 10.19 27.30 -13.17
C ARG A 620 10.39 27.69 -14.64
N LYS A 621 11.64 27.70 -15.11
CA LYS A 621 11.93 27.89 -16.55
C LYS A 621 11.42 26.73 -17.38
N MET A 622 11.64 25.50 -16.93
CA MET A 622 11.15 24.27 -17.57
C MET A 622 9.62 24.28 -17.66
N GLU A 623 8.92 24.58 -16.56
CA GLU A 623 7.45 24.60 -16.54
C GLU A 623 6.86 25.60 -17.54
N ARG A 624 7.45 26.79 -17.61
CA ARG A 624 7.02 27.78 -18.61
C ARG A 624 7.36 27.40 -20.06
N ALA A 625 8.44 26.66 -20.25
CA ALA A 625 8.80 26.12 -21.57
C ALA A 625 7.80 25.05 -22.00
N LEU A 626 7.43 24.14 -21.11
CA LEU A 626 6.44 23.09 -21.38
C LEU A 626 5.07 23.66 -21.79
N ILE A 627 4.63 24.78 -21.20
CA ILE A 627 3.38 25.46 -21.63
C ILE A 627 3.48 25.92 -23.09
N LYS A 628 4.58 26.58 -23.45
CA LYS A 628 4.79 27.10 -24.82
C LYS A 628 4.92 25.97 -25.83
N GLU A 629 5.62 24.91 -25.45
CA GLU A 629 5.79 23.71 -26.26
C GLU A 629 4.45 23.07 -26.54
N TYR A 630 3.63 22.84 -25.51
CA TYR A 630 2.30 22.28 -25.64
C TYR A 630 1.36 23.10 -26.53
N GLU A 631 1.37 24.43 -26.37
CA GLU A 631 0.56 25.33 -27.21
C GLU A 631 0.96 25.25 -28.69
N ARG A 632 2.28 25.14 -28.96
CA ARG A 632 2.79 24.95 -30.31
C ARG A 632 2.33 23.61 -30.87
N ASP A 633 2.53 22.53 -30.12
CA ASP A 633 2.18 21.18 -30.54
C ASP A 633 0.68 21.06 -30.84
N MET A 634 -0.19 21.53 -29.95
CA MET A 634 -1.63 21.50 -30.18
C MET A 634 -2.03 22.35 -31.40
N THR A 635 -1.37 23.49 -31.64
CA THR A 635 -1.64 24.30 -32.81
C THR A 635 -1.25 23.60 -34.11
N GLU A 636 -0.18 22.80 -34.09
CA GLU A 636 0.32 22.03 -35.23
C GLU A 636 -0.54 20.78 -35.50
N VAL A 637 -0.90 20.01 -34.45
CA VAL A 637 -1.53 18.69 -34.62
C VAL A 637 -3.06 18.74 -34.76
N LEU A 638 -3.73 19.74 -34.17
CA LEU A 638 -5.20 19.80 -34.25
C LEU A 638 -5.75 19.87 -35.70
N PRO A 639 -5.11 20.56 -36.66
CA PRO A 639 -5.52 20.51 -38.07
C PRO A 639 -5.34 19.13 -38.71
N MET A 640 -4.52 18.25 -38.14
CA MET A 640 -4.26 16.88 -38.63
C MET A 640 -5.24 15.85 -38.05
N LEU A 641 -6.25 16.28 -37.30
CA LEU A 641 -7.23 15.40 -36.64
C LEU A 641 -8.08 14.64 -37.66
N ASN A 642 -7.99 13.33 -37.59
CA ASN A 642 -8.83 12.40 -38.35
C ASN A 642 -8.94 11.07 -37.57
N ALA A 643 -9.69 10.08 -38.09
CA ALA A 643 -9.91 8.81 -37.40
C ALA A 643 -8.61 8.04 -37.09
N ARG A 644 -7.53 8.18 -37.89
CA ARG A 644 -6.26 7.47 -37.69
C ARG A 644 -5.34 8.18 -36.71
N THR A 645 -5.39 9.50 -36.63
CA THR A 645 -4.50 10.30 -35.78
C THR A 645 -5.13 10.65 -34.43
N ARG A 646 -6.45 10.46 -34.27
CA ARG A 646 -7.23 10.87 -33.12
C ARG A 646 -6.67 10.38 -31.80
N ASP A 647 -6.39 9.09 -31.71
CA ASP A 647 -5.91 8.47 -30.45
C ASP A 647 -4.48 8.94 -30.09
N ALA A 648 -3.63 9.14 -31.09
CA ALA A 648 -2.31 9.70 -30.89
C ALA A 648 -2.36 11.18 -30.43
N ILE A 649 -3.31 11.97 -30.97
CA ILE A 649 -3.54 13.36 -30.55
C ILE A 649 -4.08 13.38 -29.11
N ILE A 650 -5.02 12.51 -28.75
CA ILE A 650 -5.51 12.38 -27.37
C ILE A 650 -4.36 12.01 -26.43
N ALA A 651 -3.53 11.03 -26.80
CA ALA A 651 -2.38 10.62 -26.01
C ALA A 651 -1.37 11.77 -25.83
N LEU A 652 -1.11 12.54 -26.88
CA LEU A 652 -0.25 13.73 -26.81
C LEU A 652 -0.85 14.81 -25.91
N ALA A 653 -2.15 15.05 -26.02
CA ALA A 653 -2.87 16.03 -25.21
C ALA A 653 -2.87 15.68 -23.71
N LEU A 654 -2.95 14.40 -23.37
CA LEU A 654 -2.91 13.89 -22.00
C LEU A 654 -1.50 13.75 -21.43
N LEU A 655 -0.47 13.79 -22.27
CA LEU A 655 0.93 13.57 -21.87
C LEU A 655 1.39 14.41 -20.68
N PRO A 656 0.98 15.70 -20.53
CA PRO A 656 1.30 16.52 -19.35
C PRO A 656 0.88 15.90 -18.02
N LEU A 657 -0.13 15.03 -18.00
CA LEU A 657 -0.56 14.35 -16.77
C LEU A 657 0.51 13.38 -16.22
N SER A 658 1.46 12.96 -17.04
CA SER A 658 2.61 12.15 -16.62
C SER A 658 3.71 12.98 -15.96
N ILE A 659 3.75 14.30 -16.19
CA ILE A 659 4.76 15.21 -15.63
C ILE A 659 4.36 15.61 -14.21
N ARG A 660 4.59 14.69 -13.27
CA ARG A 660 4.16 14.81 -11.87
C ARG A 660 5.35 14.93 -10.93
N GLY A 661 5.12 15.53 -9.77
CA GLY A 661 6.10 15.66 -8.69
C GLY A 661 6.66 17.07 -8.56
N PHE A 662 7.75 17.17 -7.80
CA PHE A 662 8.46 18.42 -7.51
C PHE A 662 9.96 18.18 -7.70
N GLY A 663 10.71 19.21 -8.10
CA GLY A 663 12.16 19.17 -8.27
C GLY A 663 12.64 17.96 -9.08
N PRO A 664 13.61 17.17 -8.57
CA PRO A 664 14.22 16.08 -9.31
C PRO A 664 13.23 15.03 -9.83
N VAL A 665 12.13 14.80 -9.09
CA VAL A 665 11.09 13.84 -9.51
C VAL A 665 10.35 14.36 -10.74
N LYS A 666 10.03 15.65 -10.75
CA LYS A 666 9.36 16.29 -11.90
C LYS A 666 10.26 16.37 -13.11
N GLU A 667 11.53 16.70 -12.92
CA GLU A 667 12.54 16.75 -13.99
C GLU A 667 12.70 15.38 -14.68
N ALA A 668 12.82 14.30 -13.90
CA ALA A 668 12.90 12.94 -14.45
C ALA A 668 11.64 12.55 -15.23
N ASN A 669 10.45 12.92 -14.74
CA ASN A 669 9.19 12.66 -15.43
C ASN A 669 9.05 13.51 -16.69
N ALA A 670 9.49 14.76 -16.69
CA ALA A 670 9.52 15.62 -17.88
C ALA A 670 10.43 15.07 -18.97
N ALA A 671 11.61 14.54 -18.61
CA ALA A 671 12.50 13.89 -19.57
C ALA A 671 11.87 12.67 -20.24
N LYS A 672 11.20 11.80 -19.46
CA LYS A 672 10.44 10.67 -20.02
C LYS A 672 9.30 11.12 -20.95
N ALA A 673 8.57 12.15 -20.54
CA ALA A 673 7.51 12.73 -21.34
C ALA A 673 8.03 13.32 -22.66
N ALA A 674 9.21 13.94 -22.67
CA ALA A 674 9.83 14.48 -23.88
C ALA A 674 10.13 13.38 -24.93
N THR A 675 10.62 12.21 -24.51
CA THR A 675 10.81 11.05 -25.40
C THR A 675 9.48 10.60 -25.99
N ARG A 676 8.47 10.39 -25.14
CA ARG A 676 7.14 9.92 -25.59
C ARG A 676 6.45 10.94 -26.50
N ARG A 677 6.66 12.24 -26.23
CA ARG A 677 6.16 13.32 -27.10
C ARG A 677 6.72 13.20 -28.52
N SER A 678 8.01 12.95 -28.68
CA SER A 678 8.64 12.81 -30.00
C SER A 678 8.07 11.63 -30.77
N GLU A 679 7.84 10.49 -30.11
CA GLU A 679 7.21 9.32 -30.70
C GLU A 679 5.78 9.64 -31.19
N LEU A 680 4.96 10.27 -30.34
CA LEU A 680 3.57 10.60 -30.68
C LEU A 680 3.49 11.60 -31.83
N LEU A 681 4.38 12.59 -31.87
CA LEU A 681 4.44 13.55 -32.97
C LEU A 681 4.81 12.86 -34.30
N ALA A 682 5.75 11.91 -34.30
CA ALA A 682 6.10 11.14 -35.48
C ALA A 682 4.90 10.33 -36.00
N VAL A 683 4.18 9.66 -35.10
CA VAL A 683 2.93 8.92 -35.47
C VAL A 683 1.87 9.85 -36.08
N ILE A 684 1.66 11.03 -35.51
CA ILE A 684 0.66 11.99 -36.03
C ILE A 684 1.09 12.53 -37.39
N GLN A 685 2.38 12.86 -37.56
CA GLN A 685 2.93 13.38 -38.83
C GLN A 685 2.94 12.34 -39.94
N SER A 686 3.10 11.04 -39.63
CA SER A 686 2.97 9.93 -40.56
C SER A 686 1.50 9.61 -40.96
N GLY A 687 0.54 10.40 -40.46
CA GLY A 687 -0.90 10.14 -40.71
C GLY A 687 -1.45 8.90 -39.99
N GLY A 688 -0.79 8.40 -38.96
CA GLY A 688 -1.18 7.25 -38.18
C GLY A 688 -0.73 5.89 -38.75
N ALA A 689 0.16 5.88 -39.74
CA ALA A 689 0.59 4.64 -40.41
C ALA A 689 1.38 3.70 -39.49
N GLU A 690 2.13 4.23 -38.54
CA GLU A 690 2.95 3.42 -37.61
C GLU A 690 2.15 2.69 -36.51
N MET A 691 0.98 3.21 -36.13
CA MET A 691 0.11 2.51 -35.16
C MET A 691 -0.57 1.27 -35.76
N ALA A 692 -0.77 1.22 -37.06
CA ALA A 692 -1.35 0.06 -37.74
C ALA A 692 -0.39 -1.14 -37.79
N GLN A 693 0.94 -0.90 -37.88
CA GLN A 693 1.96 -1.96 -37.87
C GLN A 693 2.25 -2.57 -36.50
N ALA A 694 1.95 -1.87 -35.40
CA ALA A 694 2.14 -2.39 -34.03
C ALA A 694 0.91 -3.15 -33.50
N ALA A 695 -0.21 -3.13 -34.21
CA ALA A 695 -1.46 -3.81 -33.88
C ALA A 695 -1.69 -5.13 -34.69
N GLU A 696 -0.87 -5.40 -35.69
CA GLU A 696 -0.72 -6.69 -36.37
C GLU A 696 0.43 -7.53 -35.71
#